data_2e4b3e423d411529dfb15ef3c9178c1c
#
_entry.id   2e4b3e423d411529dfb15ef3c9178c1c
#
_cell.length_a   1.000
_cell.length_b   1.000
_cell.length_c   1.000
_cell.angle_alpha   90.00
_cell.angle_beta   90.00
_cell.angle_gamma   90.00
#
_symmetry.space_group_name_H-M   'P 1'
#
loop_
_entity.id
_entity.type
_entity.pdbx_description
1 polymer ?
#
loop_
_entity_poly.entity_id
_entity_poly.type
_entity_poly.pdbx_seq_one_letter_code
_entity_poly.pdbx_strand_id
1 'polypeptide(L)'
;MKIQVLGCSGGIGKELRTSAFLVDQDILLDAGTGVGDLALDQLLQIEHVFLTHAHLDHLAALPMLIDTVADRRRHPLTIHAPAAVLAVIRTHVFNWSIWPDFSEIPSRETPLLQYHAIEVGESFSVGSRTLYALPVSHSVPAVAWRLQGKQGSVVYSGDTGPGADFWAALNGIDDLRALIVECAFPDQQRALADVSRHFCPQTLAEGLQQLSRPCPIFITHLKPEQAALTMAQIDEGLPGFKVSALRSGHILSGDMQSLCLVDDNLLARLEQLHDVGISLSSERNITRLLEKILQAARRITYADGGTLYRMSEDGQRLHFEIVRNDSLNIAFGGSEAPPALGHFPDLALYRADGVANDGMVAVYAALTGTTVSIPDAYAAEGFDFNGTRAFDKRTGYRSQSFLTVPMKNHLGEIIGVLQLINAIAPDTRQVRAFSEADRRLVESLASQAAIALSNRRLIDEHEHLFEAFIKVISLAIDEKSPHTGGHCQRVPELTMMLADAVDAVDEGPLAEFRLTEKDRYELRIAALMHDFGKVTTPVHVVDKATKLQTIFDRIELVDTRFAVLKREAEFALLQRQLAGDSVAALQLARDDFFRQCDVDRAFLHHANIGSERMAASDIARVQEIAARYRYTDCNGQIQPLLSQEECANLTIPAGTLNAEEREIINYHIVATIKMLEQLPWPRHLRNVPEYAGGHHERMDGKGYPRGLKREQMSWQARMMGIADIFEALTAKDRPYKPAMPLSQALEIMDKFRNNGHIDADLYEVFVQHKVYRRYGEAFLDPQQLDR
;
A
#
# COMPACT_ATOMS: atom_id res chain seq x y z
N MET A 1 -34.48 -17.40 24.71
CA MET A 1 -33.83 -16.58 25.75
C MET A 1 -32.34 -16.61 25.46
N LYS A 2 -31.70 -15.46 25.41
CA LYS A 2 -30.27 -15.27 25.15
C LYS A 2 -29.68 -14.52 26.37
N ILE A 3 -28.57 -15.00 26.93
CA ILE A 3 -27.86 -14.33 28.00
C ILE A 3 -26.45 -13.96 27.49
N GLN A 4 -26.16 -12.68 27.46
CA GLN A 4 -24.84 -12.18 27.06
C GLN A 4 -24.05 -11.81 28.33
N VAL A 5 -22.86 -12.33 28.48
CA VAL A 5 -21.94 -12.05 29.58
C VAL A 5 -21.23 -10.73 29.27
N LEU A 6 -21.61 -9.66 29.97
CA LEU A 6 -20.93 -8.36 29.84
C LEU A 6 -19.70 -8.32 30.75
N GLY A 7 -19.79 -8.97 31.91
CA GLY A 7 -18.74 -9.11 32.89
C GLY A 7 -18.96 -10.29 33.80
N CYS A 8 -17.89 -10.97 34.23
CA CYS A 8 -17.92 -12.17 35.06
C CYS A 8 -16.68 -12.30 35.96
N SER A 9 -15.90 -11.23 36.11
CA SER A 9 -14.71 -11.22 36.97
C SER A 9 -15.00 -10.71 38.36
N GLY A 10 -14.37 -11.28 39.38
CA GLY A 10 -14.41 -10.79 40.77
C GLY A 10 -13.48 -9.58 40.99
N GLY A 11 -13.13 -8.85 39.96
CA GLY A 11 -12.31 -7.63 40.00
C GLY A 11 -12.10 -7.01 38.64
N ILE A 12 -11.46 -5.83 38.61
CA ILE A 12 -11.19 -5.08 37.38
C ILE A 12 -9.75 -5.33 36.88
N GLY A 13 -9.56 -5.25 35.57
CA GLY A 13 -8.27 -5.36 34.91
C GLY A 13 -8.39 -5.10 33.41
N LYS A 14 -7.29 -5.23 32.68
CA LYS A 14 -7.32 -5.19 31.20
C LYS A 14 -8.21 -6.35 30.73
N GLU A 15 -9.28 -6.03 29.97
CA GLU A 15 -10.27 -7.00 29.45
C GLU A 15 -11.08 -7.74 30.55
N LEU A 16 -10.91 -7.39 31.83
CA LEU A 16 -11.71 -7.93 32.94
C LEU A 16 -12.78 -6.95 33.35
N ARG A 17 -14.03 -7.43 33.40
CA ARG A 17 -15.21 -6.68 33.77
C ARG A 17 -15.94 -7.40 34.92
N THR A 18 -16.40 -6.63 35.87
CA THR A 18 -17.18 -7.15 37.03
C THR A 18 -18.59 -7.55 36.60
N SER A 19 -19.26 -8.31 37.45
CA SER A 19 -20.48 -9.08 37.19
C SER A 19 -21.63 -8.28 36.56
N ALA A 20 -21.98 -8.60 35.32
CA ALA A 20 -23.12 -8.06 34.59
C ALA A 20 -23.54 -9.01 33.45
N PHE A 21 -24.83 -9.30 33.33
CA PHE A 21 -25.39 -10.20 32.34
C PHE A 21 -26.61 -9.57 31.67
N LEU A 22 -26.57 -9.42 30.33
CA LEU A 22 -27.70 -8.91 29.56
C LEU A 22 -28.55 -10.07 29.04
N VAL A 23 -29.82 -10.10 29.45
CA VAL A 23 -30.81 -11.10 29.02
C VAL A 23 -31.66 -10.52 27.89
N ASP A 24 -31.63 -11.16 26.76
CA ASP A 24 -32.19 -10.70 25.50
C ASP A 24 -31.68 -9.29 25.16
N GLN A 25 -32.43 -8.23 25.47
CA GLN A 25 -32.06 -6.84 25.23
C GLN A 25 -32.53 -5.88 26.33
N ASP A 26 -33.43 -6.32 27.22
CA ASP A 26 -34.22 -5.48 28.09
C ASP A 26 -34.04 -5.75 29.60
N ILE A 27 -33.41 -6.88 29.97
CA ILE A 27 -33.17 -7.24 31.38
C ILE A 27 -31.66 -7.31 31.63
N LEU A 28 -31.20 -6.65 32.68
CA LEU A 28 -29.83 -6.71 33.18
C LEU A 28 -29.78 -7.43 34.52
N LEU A 29 -28.98 -8.49 34.69
CA LEU A 29 -28.66 -9.13 35.96
C LEU A 29 -27.34 -8.57 36.48
N ASP A 30 -27.33 -7.87 37.58
CA ASP A 30 -26.25 -7.04 38.10
C ASP A 30 -25.75 -5.98 37.09
N ALA A 31 -25.16 -4.92 37.59
CA ALA A 31 -24.72 -3.76 36.82
C ALA A 31 -23.25 -3.41 37.12
N GLY A 32 -22.37 -4.41 36.98
CA GLY A 32 -20.93 -4.21 37.10
C GLY A 32 -20.33 -3.47 35.91
N THR A 33 -19.01 -3.37 35.87
CA THR A 33 -18.28 -2.49 34.93
C THR A 33 -18.46 -2.88 33.47
N GLY A 34 -18.89 -4.13 33.15
CA GLY A 34 -19.13 -4.58 31.79
C GLY A 34 -20.28 -3.89 31.04
N VAL A 35 -21.18 -3.24 31.77
CA VAL A 35 -22.27 -2.45 31.16
C VAL A 35 -21.73 -1.31 30.29
N GLY A 36 -20.59 -0.74 30.64
CA GLY A 36 -19.96 0.32 29.89
C GLY A 36 -19.44 -0.07 28.48
N ASP A 37 -19.41 -1.36 28.16
CA ASP A 37 -18.97 -1.85 26.83
C ASP A 37 -20.16 -1.93 25.84
N LEU A 38 -21.40 -1.64 26.26
CA LEU A 38 -22.60 -1.61 25.42
C LEU A 38 -22.71 -0.30 24.63
N ALA A 39 -23.20 -0.42 23.40
CA ALA A 39 -23.54 0.74 22.58
C ALA A 39 -24.74 1.50 23.16
N LEU A 40 -24.88 2.80 22.92
CA LEU A 40 -25.93 3.65 23.45
C LEU A 40 -27.33 3.11 23.13
N ASP A 41 -27.56 2.60 21.93
CA ASP A 41 -28.85 2.02 21.55
C ASP A 41 -29.20 0.76 22.34
N GLN A 42 -28.19 -0.03 22.76
CA GLN A 42 -28.39 -1.18 23.65
C GLN A 42 -28.69 -0.74 25.09
N LEU A 43 -27.99 0.28 25.61
CA LEU A 43 -28.24 0.85 26.92
C LEU A 43 -29.68 1.39 27.03
N LEU A 44 -30.21 1.98 25.95
CA LEU A 44 -31.58 2.51 25.88
C LEU A 44 -32.66 1.42 25.94
N GLN A 45 -32.34 0.18 25.54
CA GLN A 45 -33.28 -0.94 25.53
C GLN A 45 -33.41 -1.62 26.89
N ILE A 46 -32.46 -1.40 27.81
CA ILE A 46 -32.53 -1.97 29.17
C ILE A 46 -33.68 -1.30 29.96
N GLU A 47 -34.73 -2.06 30.30
CA GLU A 47 -35.87 -1.58 31.05
C GLU A 47 -35.86 -2.04 32.53
N HIS A 48 -35.23 -3.19 32.81
CA HIS A 48 -35.22 -3.81 34.12
C HIS A 48 -33.80 -4.20 34.53
N VAL A 49 -33.40 -3.85 35.76
CA VAL A 49 -32.14 -4.27 36.38
C VAL A 49 -32.45 -5.09 37.62
N PHE A 50 -32.02 -6.34 37.67
CA PHE A 50 -32.19 -7.24 38.81
C PHE A 50 -30.85 -7.36 39.53
N LEU A 51 -30.74 -6.79 40.72
CA LEU A 51 -29.51 -6.80 41.51
C LEU A 51 -29.54 -7.95 42.52
N THR A 52 -28.40 -8.64 42.60
CA THR A 52 -28.22 -9.70 43.59
C THR A 52 -27.97 -9.14 44.99
N HIS A 53 -27.06 -8.15 45.08
CA HIS A 53 -26.70 -7.48 46.35
C HIS A 53 -26.02 -6.11 46.07
N ALA A 54 -25.60 -5.39 47.11
CA ALA A 54 -25.18 -4.00 47.03
C ALA A 54 -23.65 -3.79 47.00
N HIS A 55 -22.81 -4.77 46.68
CA HIS A 55 -21.39 -4.55 46.49
C HIS A 55 -21.12 -3.81 45.17
N LEU A 56 -20.07 -2.96 45.17
CA LEU A 56 -19.79 -2.07 44.03
C LEU A 56 -19.50 -2.82 42.74
N ASP A 57 -18.86 -3.98 42.77
CA ASP A 57 -18.57 -4.79 41.58
C ASP A 57 -19.83 -5.39 40.93
N HIS A 58 -21.00 -5.28 41.58
CA HIS A 58 -22.31 -5.67 41.05
C HIS A 58 -23.22 -4.48 40.69
N LEU A 59 -22.84 -3.22 41.05
CA LEU A 59 -23.68 -2.06 40.77
C LEU A 59 -22.93 -0.80 40.28
N ALA A 60 -21.61 -0.87 40.12
CA ALA A 60 -20.78 0.30 39.83
C ALA A 60 -21.20 1.06 38.56
N ALA A 61 -21.71 0.39 37.56
CA ALA A 61 -22.16 1.01 36.33
C ALA A 61 -23.60 1.57 36.38
N LEU A 62 -24.36 1.22 37.38
CA LEU A 62 -25.77 1.58 37.46
C LEU A 62 -26.04 3.10 37.49
N PRO A 63 -25.29 3.93 38.25
CA PRO A 63 -25.44 5.38 38.22
C PRO A 63 -25.13 5.98 36.85
N MET A 64 -24.07 5.52 36.23
CA MET A 64 -23.64 5.96 34.87
C MET A 64 -24.62 5.49 33.79
N LEU A 65 -25.18 4.28 33.92
CA LEU A 65 -26.17 3.79 32.96
C LEU A 65 -27.37 4.72 32.90
N ILE A 66 -28.00 5.02 34.05
CA ILE A 66 -29.19 5.87 34.07
C ILE A 66 -28.91 7.29 33.60
N ASP A 67 -27.80 7.87 34.01
CA ASP A 67 -27.37 9.21 33.61
C ASP A 67 -27.13 9.29 32.08
N THR A 68 -26.45 8.30 31.51
CA THR A 68 -26.13 8.23 30.06
C THR A 68 -27.39 8.21 29.20
N VAL A 69 -28.48 7.58 29.66
CA VAL A 69 -29.72 7.41 28.88
C VAL A 69 -30.83 8.35 29.29
N ALA A 70 -30.67 9.16 30.34
CA ALA A 70 -31.70 9.98 30.96
C ALA A 70 -32.50 10.85 29.99
N ASP A 71 -31.81 11.61 29.13
CA ASP A 71 -32.41 12.54 28.18
C ASP A 71 -33.21 11.88 27.06
N ARG A 72 -33.01 10.59 26.82
CA ARG A 72 -33.60 9.84 25.70
C ARG A 72 -34.63 8.81 26.15
N ARG A 73 -34.70 8.52 27.45
CA ARG A 73 -35.67 7.52 27.98
C ARG A 73 -37.09 8.06 27.95
N ARG A 74 -38.01 7.16 27.58
CA ARG A 74 -39.46 7.44 27.59
C ARG A 74 -40.18 6.77 28.76
N HIS A 75 -39.56 5.73 29.35
CA HIS A 75 -40.08 4.94 30.46
C HIS A 75 -39.00 4.83 31.54
N PRO A 76 -39.37 4.77 32.83
CA PRO A 76 -38.40 4.63 33.91
C PRO A 76 -37.63 3.33 33.82
N LEU A 77 -36.34 3.37 34.23
CA LEU A 77 -35.55 2.16 34.51
C LEU A 77 -36.03 1.59 35.84
N THR A 78 -36.38 0.30 35.90
CA THR A 78 -36.85 -0.32 37.16
C THR A 78 -35.75 -1.20 37.75
N ILE A 79 -35.33 -0.89 39.01
CA ILE A 79 -34.41 -1.72 39.77
C ILE A 79 -35.21 -2.68 40.65
N HIS A 80 -34.96 -3.96 40.51
CA HIS A 80 -35.55 -5.04 41.29
C HIS A 80 -34.45 -5.62 42.18
N ALA A 81 -34.72 -5.66 43.52
CA ALA A 81 -33.81 -6.25 44.50
C ALA A 81 -34.55 -6.42 45.83
N PRO A 82 -34.04 -7.17 46.83
CA PRO A 82 -34.52 -7.16 48.18
C PRO A 82 -34.61 -5.76 48.78
N ALA A 83 -35.61 -5.50 49.64
CA ALA A 83 -35.82 -4.17 50.23
C ALA A 83 -34.57 -3.63 50.95
N ALA A 84 -33.80 -4.51 51.60
CA ALA A 84 -32.55 -4.16 52.27
C ALA A 84 -31.46 -3.67 51.24
N VAL A 85 -31.38 -4.29 50.08
CA VAL A 85 -30.45 -3.87 48.98
C VAL A 85 -30.87 -2.52 48.41
N LEU A 86 -32.18 -2.33 48.17
CA LEU A 86 -32.72 -1.05 47.67
C LEU A 86 -32.50 0.08 48.68
N ALA A 87 -32.59 -0.18 49.98
CA ALA A 87 -32.30 0.80 51.01
C ALA A 87 -30.84 1.26 50.99
N VAL A 88 -29.89 0.35 50.77
CA VAL A 88 -28.45 0.70 50.63
C VAL A 88 -28.24 1.59 49.39
N ILE A 89 -28.82 1.23 48.24
CA ILE A 89 -28.67 1.97 46.98
C ILE A 89 -29.23 3.40 47.14
N ARG A 90 -30.42 3.55 47.72
CA ARG A 90 -31.04 4.88 47.96
C ARG A 90 -30.27 5.73 48.97
N THR A 91 -29.70 5.09 50.01
CA THR A 91 -28.99 5.81 51.07
C THR A 91 -27.58 6.22 50.64
N HIS A 92 -26.90 5.38 49.89
CA HIS A 92 -25.47 5.52 49.64
C HIS A 92 -25.08 5.78 48.19
N VAL A 93 -25.98 5.63 47.25
CA VAL A 93 -25.68 5.84 45.81
C VAL A 93 -26.50 7.01 45.26
N PHE A 94 -27.84 6.84 45.17
CA PHE A 94 -28.74 7.88 44.66
C PHE A 94 -29.22 8.80 45.80
N ASN A 95 -28.35 9.63 46.31
CA ASN A 95 -28.57 10.39 47.58
C ASN A 95 -28.20 11.88 47.46
N TRP A 96 -28.10 12.41 46.23
CA TRP A 96 -27.69 13.79 45.89
C TRP A 96 -26.26 14.14 46.30
N SER A 97 -25.57 13.28 47.04
CA SER A 97 -24.18 13.47 47.48
C SER A 97 -23.19 12.66 46.60
N ILE A 98 -23.49 11.40 46.32
CA ILE A 98 -22.71 10.54 45.45
C ILE A 98 -23.23 10.64 44.03
N TRP A 99 -24.57 10.50 43.87
CA TRP A 99 -25.20 10.63 42.55
C TRP A 99 -26.60 11.23 42.68
N PRO A 100 -27.11 11.95 41.64
CA PRO A 100 -28.51 12.49 41.69
C PRO A 100 -29.54 11.39 41.90
N ASP A 101 -30.61 11.70 42.63
CA ASP A 101 -31.70 10.74 42.82
C ASP A 101 -32.68 10.80 41.62
N PHE A 102 -32.49 9.94 40.66
CA PHE A 102 -33.33 9.82 39.46
C PHE A 102 -34.75 9.32 39.77
N SER A 103 -35.07 8.90 41.01
CA SER A 103 -36.44 8.62 41.41
C SER A 103 -37.21 9.90 41.71
N GLU A 104 -36.54 11.08 41.76
CA GLU A 104 -37.14 12.38 41.89
C GLU A 104 -36.99 13.27 40.65
N ILE A 105 -36.29 12.79 39.61
CA ILE A 105 -35.99 13.49 38.33
C ILE A 105 -36.80 12.88 37.18
N PRO A 106 -37.47 13.68 36.32
CA PRO A 106 -37.68 15.13 36.42
C PRO A 106 -38.66 15.53 37.51
N SER A 107 -39.51 14.59 37.92
CA SER A 107 -40.41 14.74 39.10
C SER A 107 -40.72 13.37 39.72
N ARG A 108 -41.27 13.38 40.93
CA ARG A 108 -41.70 12.12 41.58
C ARG A 108 -42.89 11.44 40.93
N GLU A 109 -43.68 12.19 40.14
CA GLU A 109 -44.81 11.64 39.37
C GLU A 109 -44.38 10.96 38.08
N THR A 110 -43.27 11.43 37.51
CA THR A 110 -42.69 10.90 36.24
C THR A 110 -41.18 10.65 36.39
N PRO A 111 -40.78 9.76 37.30
CA PRO A 111 -39.34 9.54 37.55
C PRO A 111 -38.65 8.78 36.42
N LEU A 112 -37.36 8.97 36.29
CA LEU A 112 -36.53 8.18 35.36
C LEU A 112 -36.08 6.83 35.96
N LEU A 113 -36.17 6.70 37.29
CA LEU A 113 -35.79 5.49 38.02
C LEU A 113 -36.93 5.06 38.97
N GLN A 114 -37.25 3.77 38.97
CA GLN A 114 -38.19 3.18 39.89
C GLN A 114 -37.55 2.01 40.66
N TYR A 115 -38.01 1.78 41.88
CA TYR A 115 -37.57 0.71 42.75
C TYR A 115 -38.70 -0.30 42.96
N HIS A 116 -38.42 -1.55 42.80
CA HIS A 116 -39.36 -2.65 43.02
C HIS A 116 -38.72 -3.70 43.94
N ALA A 117 -39.22 -3.81 45.18
CA ALA A 117 -38.76 -4.80 46.14
C ALA A 117 -39.26 -6.20 45.78
N ILE A 118 -38.36 -7.18 45.80
CA ILE A 118 -38.65 -8.60 45.62
C ILE A 118 -37.90 -9.39 46.69
N GLU A 119 -38.64 -10.04 47.57
CA GLU A 119 -38.06 -10.86 48.63
C GLU A 119 -37.91 -12.32 48.23
N VAL A 120 -37.07 -13.06 48.98
CA VAL A 120 -36.83 -14.50 48.72
C VAL A 120 -38.18 -15.27 48.64
N GLY A 121 -38.35 -16.01 47.56
CA GLY A 121 -39.57 -16.75 47.24
C GLY A 121 -40.60 -15.98 46.42
N GLU A 122 -40.38 -14.70 46.19
CA GLU A 122 -41.22 -13.87 45.28
C GLU A 122 -40.69 -13.89 43.87
N SER A 123 -41.49 -13.43 42.90
CA SER A 123 -41.14 -13.39 41.50
C SER A 123 -41.70 -12.15 40.81
N PHE A 124 -41.08 -11.80 39.68
CA PHE A 124 -41.52 -10.73 38.78
C PHE A 124 -41.45 -11.17 37.32
N SER A 125 -42.52 -10.91 36.58
CA SER A 125 -42.58 -11.30 35.16
C SER A 125 -42.31 -10.15 34.22
N VAL A 126 -41.45 -10.37 33.25
CA VAL A 126 -41.10 -9.43 32.15
C VAL A 126 -41.42 -10.13 30.84
N GLY A 127 -42.48 -9.73 30.18
CA GLY A 127 -42.96 -10.39 28.98
C GLY A 127 -43.24 -11.90 29.19
N SER A 128 -42.51 -12.76 28.50
CA SER A 128 -42.61 -14.24 28.62
C SER A 128 -41.62 -14.87 29.61
N ARG A 129 -40.88 -14.04 30.35
CA ARG A 129 -39.84 -14.48 31.29
C ARG A 129 -40.27 -14.12 32.71
N THR A 130 -39.91 -14.99 33.67
CA THR A 130 -40.20 -14.76 35.11
C THR A 130 -38.91 -14.94 35.89
N LEU A 131 -38.58 -13.95 36.73
CA LEU A 131 -37.44 -14.00 37.64
C LEU A 131 -37.91 -14.28 39.05
N TYR A 132 -37.30 -15.24 39.73
CA TYR A 132 -37.60 -15.62 41.13
C TYR A 132 -36.37 -15.33 41.98
N ALA A 133 -36.56 -14.71 43.16
CA ALA A 133 -35.51 -14.52 44.10
C ALA A 133 -35.29 -15.79 44.95
N LEU A 134 -34.07 -16.33 44.90
CA LEU A 134 -33.67 -17.52 45.64
C LEU A 134 -32.77 -17.17 46.81
N PRO A 135 -32.77 -17.96 47.93
CA PRO A 135 -31.92 -17.73 49.06
C PRO A 135 -30.44 -18.03 48.77
N VAL A 136 -29.55 -17.19 49.27
CA VAL A 136 -28.09 -17.36 49.21
C VAL A 136 -27.46 -17.00 50.54
N SER A 137 -26.20 -17.37 50.77
CA SER A 137 -25.44 -17.09 52.00
C SER A 137 -24.29 -16.15 51.68
N HIS A 138 -24.46 -14.87 51.91
CA HIS A 138 -23.43 -13.87 51.63
C HIS A 138 -23.21 -12.95 52.87
N SER A 139 -22.13 -12.11 52.82
CA SER A 139 -21.74 -11.20 53.92
C SER A 139 -22.72 -10.03 54.10
N VAL A 140 -23.49 -9.71 53.05
CA VAL A 140 -24.55 -8.68 53.03
C VAL A 140 -25.88 -9.30 52.56
N PRO A 141 -27.04 -8.64 52.75
CA PRO A 141 -28.28 -9.09 52.16
C PRO A 141 -28.15 -9.35 50.64
N ALA A 142 -28.46 -10.57 50.22
CA ALA A 142 -28.24 -11.02 48.83
C ALA A 142 -29.29 -12.07 48.44
N VAL A 143 -29.51 -12.18 47.11
CA VAL A 143 -30.35 -13.20 46.49
C VAL A 143 -29.66 -13.74 45.22
N ALA A 144 -29.99 -14.99 44.87
CA ALA A 144 -29.78 -15.51 43.52
C ALA A 144 -31.01 -15.25 42.66
N TRP A 145 -30.83 -15.18 41.35
CA TRP A 145 -31.94 -15.03 40.40
C TRP A 145 -32.14 -16.31 39.58
N ARG A 146 -33.31 -16.95 39.73
CA ARG A 146 -33.79 -17.96 38.78
C ARG A 146 -34.51 -17.24 37.65
N LEU A 147 -34.03 -17.37 36.44
CA LEU A 147 -34.61 -16.80 35.22
C LEU A 147 -35.33 -17.93 34.47
N GLN A 148 -36.65 -17.96 34.49
CA GLN A 148 -37.49 -18.93 33.81
C GLN A 148 -37.98 -18.38 32.46
N GLY A 149 -37.70 -19.10 31.39
CA GLY A 149 -38.20 -18.84 30.05
C GLY A 149 -39.01 -20.01 29.49
N LYS A 150 -39.44 -19.93 28.21
CA LYS A 150 -40.26 -20.99 27.57
C LYS A 150 -39.57 -22.37 27.51
N GLN A 151 -38.25 -22.42 27.59
CA GLN A 151 -37.44 -23.63 27.38
C GLN A 151 -36.89 -24.19 28.70
N GLY A 152 -37.12 -23.56 29.85
CA GLY A 152 -36.68 -23.93 31.19
C GLY A 152 -35.99 -22.79 31.92
N SER A 153 -35.36 -23.11 33.04
CA SER A 153 -34.79 -22.17 34.00
C SER A 153 -33.27 -22.14 33.96
N VAL A 154 -32.69 -20.94 34.08
CA VAL A 154 -31.26 -20.71 34.36
C VAL A 154 -31.17 -20.02 35.71
N VAL A 155 -30.21 -20.41 36.55
CA VAL A 155 -29.99 -19.75 37.84
C VAL A 155 -28.63 -19.04 37.80
N TYR A 156 -28.64 -17.77 38.25
CA TYR A 156 -27.44 -16.96 38.51
C TYR A 156 -27.33 -16.76 40.03
N SER A 157 -26.25 -17.28 40.61
CA SER A 157 -26.08 -17.25 42.06
C SER A 157 -25.87 -15.88 42.67
N GLY A 158 -25.34 -14.90 41.86
CA GLY A 158 -24.64 -13.76 42.45
C GLY A 158 -23.48 -14.28 43.30
N ASP A 159 -23.10 -13.51 44.33
CA ASP A 159 -22.11 -13.90 45.30
C ASP A 159 -22.73 -14.71 46.43
N THR A 160 -22.15 -15.87 46.72
CA THR A 160 -22.61 -16.79 47.77
C THR A 160 -21.53 -17.73 48.23
N GLY A 161 -21.51 -18.05 49.52
CA GLY A 161 -20.73 -19.11 50.09
C GLY A 161 -21.56 -20.37 50.36
N PRO A 162 -20.99 -21.34 51.10
CA PRO A 162 -21.70 -22.56 51.53
C PRO A 162 -22.99 -22.28 52.27
N GLY A 163 -24.08 -22.91 51.84
CA GLY A 163 -25.41 -22.76 52.47
C GLY A 163 -26.36 -23.81 51.95
N ALA A 164 -27.07 -24.54 52.84
CA ALA A 164 -27.99 -25.61 52.50
C ALA A 164 -29.23 -25.12 51.75
N ASP A 165 -29.72 -23.92 52.08
CA ASP A 165 -30.95 -23.35 51.52
C ASP A 165 -30.84 -23.09 50.03
N PHE A 166 -29.68 -22.67 49.52
CA PHE A 166 -29.43 -22.44 48.11
C PHE A 166 -29.54 -23.76 47.31
N TRP A 167 -28.90 -24.83 47.77
CA TRP A 167 -28.96 -26.11 47.11
C TRP A 167 -30.34 -26.77 47.21
N ALA A 168 -31.02 -26.58 48.34
CA ALA A 168 -32.40 -27.02 48.48
C ALA A 168 -33.35 -26.29 47.49
N ALA A 169 -33.19 -25.00 47.32
CA ALA A 169 -33.94 -24.21 46.34
C ALA A 169 -33.68 -24.65 44.91
N LEU A 170 -32.40 -24.92 44.53
CA LEU A 170 -32.05 -25.45 43.22
C LEU A 170 -32.68 -26.82 42.93
N ASN A 171 -32.68 -27.71 43.93
CA ASN A 171 -33.30 -29.05 43.79
C ASN A 171 -34.84 -29.04 43.66
N GLY A 172 -35.47 -27.94 44.09
CA GLY A 172 -36.89 -27.67 43.85
C GLY A 172 -37.23 -27.17 42.44
N ILE A 173 -36.25 -26.99 41.55
CA ILE A 173 -36.46 -26.49 40.18
C ILE A 173 -36.50 -27.68 39.20
N ASP A 174 -37.66 -28.07 38.74
CA ASP A 174 -37.84 -29.23 37.83
C ASP A 174 -37.27 -29.01 36.44
N ASP A 175 -37.24 -27.75 36.00
CA ASP A 175 -36.83 -27.36 34.64
C ASP A 175 -35.46 -26.65 34.60
N LEU A 176 -34.58 -26.88 35.61
CA LEU A 176 -33.24 -26.33 35.68
C LEU A 176 -32.39 -26.81 34.47
N ARG A 177 -31.87 -25.90 33.71
CA ARG A 177 -31.08 -26.16 32.49
C ARG A 177 -29.61 -25.79 32.63
N ALA A 178 -29.29 -24.77 33.44
CA ALA A 178 -27.94 -24.34 33.68
C ALA A 178 -27.82 -23.58 35.00
N LEU A 179 -26.64 -23.64 35.59
CA LEU A 179 -26.27 -22.89 36.80
C LEU A 179 -25.07 -22.00 36.49
N ILE A 180 -25.20 -20.69 36.67
CA ILE A 180 -24.12 -19.73 36.68
C ILE A 180 -23.80 -19.48 38.18
N VAL A 181 -22.63 -19.96 38.62
CA VAL A 181 -22.26 -19.91 40.04
C VAL A 181 -20.89 -19.29 40.21
N GLU A 182 -20.71 -18.52 41.24
CA GLU A 182 -19.45 -17.91 41.63
C GLU A 182 -18.45 -18.93 42.19
N CYS A 183 -17.14 -18.68 42.01
CA CYS A 183 -16.05 -19.26 42.75
C CYS A 183 -14.89 -18.27 42.82
N ALA A 184 -14.85 -17.45 43.84
CA ALA A 184 -13.94 -16.31 43.90
C ALA A 184 -12.49 -16.67 44.21
N PHE A 185 -12.26 -17.63 45.09
CA PHE A 185 -10.92 -17.89 45.65
C PHE A 185 -10.43 -19.32 45.38
N PRO A 186 -9.13 -19.57 45.22
CA PRO A 186 -8.57 -20.93 45.20
C PRO A 186 -8.58 -21.54 46.63
N ASP A 187 -8.43 -22.88 46.72
CA ASP A 187 -8.50 -23.60 47.97
C ASP A 187 -7.46 -23.14 49.02
N GLN A 188 -6.31 -22.65 48.58
CA GLN A 188 -5.29 -22.05 49.46
C GLN A 188 -5.81 -20.83 50.24
N GLN A 189 -6.86 -20.19 49.76
CA GLN A 189 -7.51 -19.03 50.38
C GLN A 189 -8.87 -19.35 50.99
N ARG A 190 -9.13 -20.62 51.31
CA ARG A 190 -10.38 -21.08 51.93
C ARG A 190 -10.81 -20.26 53.13
N ALA A 191 -9.87 -19.93 54.02
CA ALA A 191 -10.20 -19.12 55.21
C ALA A 191 -10.72 -17.73 54.85
N LEU A 192 -10.23 -17.12 53.75
CA LEU A 192 -10.75 -15.84 53.24
C LEU A 192 -12.13 -16.04 52.58
N ALA A 193 -12.29 -17.10 51.81
CA ALA A 193 -13.57 -17.45 51.21
C ALA A 193 -14.66 -17.65 52.27
N ASP A 194 -14.33 -18.36 53.37
CA ASP A 194 -15.31 -18.58 54.47
C ASP A 194 -15.72 -17.27 55.17
N VAL A 195 -14.75 -16.37 55.45
CA VAL A 195 -15.03 -15.08 56.13
C VAL A 195 -15.83 -14.14 55.22
N SER A 196 -15.51 -14.09 53.94
CA SER A 196 -16.21 -13.24 52.95
C SER A 196 -17.48 -13.89 52.38
N ARG A 197 -17.71 -15.16 52.73
CA ARG A 197 -18.85 -15.96 52.25
C ARG A 197 -18.90 -16.07 50.73
N HIS A 198 -17.80 -16.57 50.17
CA HIS A 198 -17.66 -16.96 48.79
C HIS A 198 -17.33 -18.48 48.69
N PHE A 199 -17.45 -19.03 47.47
CA PHE A 199 -16.96 -20.39 47.24
C PHE A 199 -15.46 -20.40 46.94
N CYS A 200 -14.81 -21.49 47.38
CA CYS A 200 -13.57 -22.02 46.79
C CYS A 200 -13.89 -23.38 46.11
N PRO A 201 -13.00 -23.93 45.29
CA PRO A 201 -13.24 -25.18 44.57
C PRO A 201 -13.75 -26.33 45.44
N GLN A 202 -13.13 -26.54 46.61
CA GLN A 202 -13.53 -27.60 47.54
C GLN A 202 -14.95 -27.40 48.04
N THR A 203 -15.32 -26.18 48.50
CA THR A 203 -16.67 -25.90 49.07
C THR A 203 -17.74 -25.87 47.95
N LEU A 204 -17.36 -25.45 46.74
CA LEU A 204 -18.23 -25.55 45.58
C LEU A 204 -18.50 -27.03 45.21
N ALA A 205 -17.48 -27.88 45.24
CA ALA A 205 -17.63 -29.31 44.98
C ALA A 205 -18.53 -30.00 45.99
N GLU A 206 -18.36 -29.71 47.30
CA GLU A 206 -19.23 -30.18 48.38
C GLU A 206 -20.68 -29.74 48.16
N GLY A 207 -20.92 -28.55 47.64
CA GLY A 207 -22.23 -28.05 47.32
C GLY A 207 -22.85 -28.72 46.10
N LEU A 208 -22.09 -28.83 44.99
CA LEU A 208 -22.60 -29.42 43.75
C LEU A 208 -22.93 -30.93 43.90
N GLN A 209 -22.32 -31.63 44.83
CA GLN A 209 -22.68 -33.00 45.16
C GLN A 209 -24.11 -33.13 45.73
N GLN A 210 -24.68 -32.05 46.28
CA GLN A 210 -26.05 -32.00 46.78
C GLN A 210 -27.07 -31.80 45.63
N LEU A 211 -26.66 -31.45 44.42
CA LEU A 211 -27.54 -31.22 43.28
C LEU A 211 -28.12 -32.56 42.77
N SER A 212 -29.40 -32.70 42.87
CA SER A 212 -30.11 -33.95 42.52
C SER A 212 -30.20 -34.18 41.00
N ARG A 213 -30.03 -33.14 40.16
CA ARG A 213 -30.11 -33.18 38.69
C ARG A 213 -28.89 -32.52 38.08
N PRO A 214 -28.03 -33.21 37.34
CA PRO A 214 -26.87 -32.63 36.69
C PRO A 214 -27.32 -31.63 35.62
N CYS A 215 -26.70 -30.46 35.60
CA CYS A 215 -26.84 -29.47 34.53
C CYS A 215 -25.46 -28.89 34.22
N PRO A 216 -25.29 -28.19 33.09
CA PRO A 216 -24.07 -27.42 32.83
C PRO A 216 -23.83 -26.35 33.88
N ILE A 217 -22.57 -26.26 34.37
CA ILE A 217 -22.13 -25.32 35.38
C ILE A 217 -21.21 -24.28 34.75
N PHE A 218 -21.53 -23.03 34.92
CA PHE A 218 -20.75 -21.89 34.42
C PHE A 218 -20.19 -21.10 35.60
N ILE A 219 -18.84 -21.04 35.65
CA ILE A 219 -18.14 -20.35 36.76
C ILE A 219 -17.99 -18.87 36.44
N THR A 220 -18.42 -18.02 37.38
CA THR A 220 -18.27 -16.57 37.35
C THR A 220 -17.48 -16.06 38.55
N HIS A 221 -17.21 -14.77 38.64
CA HIS A 221 -16.61 -14.05 39.78
C HIS A 221 -15.22 -14.52 40.13
N LEU A 222 -14.48 -15.15 39.21
CA LEU A 222 -13.08 -15.52 39.40
C LEU A 222 -12.20 -14.29 39.66
N LYS A 223 -11.38 -14.30 40.68
CA LYS A 223 -10.47 -13.20 41.00
C LYS A 223 -9.36 -13.11 39.94
N PRO A 224 -8.98 -11.88 39.53
CA PRO A 224 -7.82 -11.68 38.63
C PRO A 224 -6.58 -12.42 39.15
N GLU A 225 -5.73 -12.88 38.26
CA GLU A 225 -4.48 -13.62 38.50
C GLU A 225 -4.65 -15.02 39.13
N GLN A 226 -5.80 -15.33 39.74
CA GLN A 226 -6.04 -16.64 40.38
C GLN A 226 -6.98 -17.54 39.55
N ALA A 227 -7.61 -17.00 38.50
CA ALA A 227 -8.63 -17.71 37.72
C ALA A 227 -8.14 -19.07 37.18
N ALA A 228 -6.94 -19.14 36.64
CA ALA A 228 -6.38 -20.39 36.10
C ALA A 228 -6.17 -21.46 37.19
N LEU A 229 -5.67 -21.06 38.35
CA LEU A 229 -5.48 -21.96 39.49
C LEU A 229 -6.81 -22.45 40.02
N THR A 230 -7.78 -21.54 40.24
CA THR A 230 -9.10 -21.87 40.73
C THR A 230 -9.82 -22.86 39.78
N MET A 231 -9.75 -22.61 38.44
CA MET A 231 -10.35 -23.53 37.48
C MET A 231 -9.66 -24.89 37.42
N ALA A 232 -8.33 -24.94 37.51
CA ALA A 232 -7.61 -26.24 37.57
C ALA A 232 -8.04 -27.09 38.79
N GLN A 233 -8.26 -26.46 39.95
CA GLN A 233 -8.75 -27.15 41.15
C GLN A 233 -10.22 -27.58 41.03
N ILE A 234 -11.06 -26.79 40.35
CA ILE A 234 -12.45 -27.16 40.05
C ILE A 234 -12.46 -28.41 39.13
N ASP A 235 -11.64 -28.41 38.07
CA ASP A 235 -11.57 -29.52 37.11
C ASP A 235 -11.08 -30.81 37.81
N GLU A 236 -10.12 -30.71 38.70
CA GLU A 236 -9.63 -31.83 39.51
C GLU A 236 -10.69 -32.34 40.50
N GLY A 237 -11.42 -31.42 41.16
CA GLY A 237 -12.40 -31.73 42.20
C GLY A 237 -13.75 -32.21 41.68
N LEU A 238 -14.11 -32.00 40.41
CA LEU A 238 -15.41 -32.23 39.81
C LEU A 238 -15.39 -33.05 38.52
N PRO A 239 -14.73 -34.18 38.44
CA PRO A 239 -14.54 -34.94 37.19
C PRO A 239 -15.85 -35.46 36.56
N GLY A 240 -16.98 -35.40 37.24
CA GLY A 240 -18.29 -35.83 36.77
C GLY A 240 -19.22 -34.71 36.30
N PHE A 241 -18.81 -33.45 36.41
CA PHE A 241 -19.60 -32.31 36.05
C PHE A 241 -19.07 -31.63 34.79
N LYS A 242 -19.99 -31.07 33.96
CA LYS A 242 -19.60 -30.23 32.84
C LYS A 242 -19.45 -28.80 33.34
N VAL A 243 -18.24 -28.38 33.67
CA VAL A 243 -17.92 -27.06 34.18
C VAL A 243 -17.18 -26.24 33.14
N SER A 244 -17.47 -24.94 33.07
CA SER A 244 -16.79 -24.03 32.15
C SER A 244 -16.68 -22.63 32.78
N ALA A 245 -15.54 -21.98 32.66
CA ALA A 245 -15.37 -20.58 33.06
C ALA A 245 -16.07 -19.63 32.07
N LEU A 246 -16.79 -18.64 32.59
CA LEU A 246 -17.32 -17.56 31.79
C LEU A 246 -16.23 -16.52 31.43
N ARG A 247 -16.43 -15.85 30.32
CA ARG A 247 -15.63 -14.67 29.90
C ARG A 247 -16.56 -13.60 29.36
N SER A 248 -16.15 -12.34 29.48
CA SER A 248 -16.87 -11.22 28.87
C SER A 248 -17.01 -11.46 27.36
N GLY A 249 -18.18 -11.19 26.80
CA GLY A 249 -18.49 -11.46 25.39
C GLY A 249 -19.15 -12.82 25.12
N HIS A 250 -19.09 -13.80 26.06
CA HIS A 250 -19.80 -15.07 25.90
C HIS A 250 -21.31 -14.88 25.76
N ILE A 251 -21.95 -15.70 24.94
CA ILE A 251 -23.39 -15.71 24.75
C ILE A 251 -23.92 -17.10 25.06
N LEU A 252 -24.78 -17.19 26.02
CA LEU A 252 -25.50 -18.42 26.35
C LEU A 252 -26.86 -18.38 25.62
N SER A 253 -27.07 -19.22 24.61
CA SER A 253 -28.31 -19.26 23.84
C SER A 253 -28.58 -20.69 23.31
N GLY A 254 -29.80 -21.02 22.95
CA GLY A 254 -30.12 -22.22 22.18
C GLY A 254 -31.33 -22.98 22.71
N ASP A 255 -31.74 -23.99 21.94
CA ASP A 255 -32.60 -25.08 22.42
C ASP A 255 -31.88 -25.73 23.58
N MET A 256 -32.44 -25.66 24.73
CA MET A 256 -31.82 -25.92 26.05
C MET A 256 -31.22 -27.34 26.27
N GLN A 257 -31.11 -28.14 25.28
CA GLN A 257 -30.27 -29.36 25.29
C GLN A 257 -28.78 -29.08 25.02
N SER A 258 -28.46 -27.89 24.53
CA SER A 258 -27.08 -27.44 24.30
C SER A 258 -26.96 -25.94 24.64
N LEU A 259 -26.94 -25.62 25.95
CA LEU A 259 -26.32 -24.36 26.38
C LEU A 259 -24.81 -24.51 26.13
N CYS A 260 -24.46 -24.30 24.89
CA CYS A 260 -23.06 -24.17 24.51
C CYS A 260 -22.71 -22.70 24.60
N LEU A 261 -21.54 -22.40 25.17
CA LEU A 261 -20.85 -21.15 24.90
C LEU A 261 -20.88 -20.95 23.38
N VAL A 262 -21.55 -19.91 22.89
CA VAL A 262 -21.48 -19.55 21.50
C VAL A 262 -20.08 -19.03 21.25
N ASP A 263 -19.26 -19.96 20.80
CA ASP A 263 -18.05 -19.88 20.03
C ASP A 263 -17.10 -18.70 20.31
N ASP A 264 -16.12 -18.90 21.20
CA ASP A 264 -14.83 -18.20 21.22
C ASP A 264 -14.16 -18.23 19.81
N ASN A 265 -14.54 -19.21 19.00
CA ASN A 265 -14.05 -19.44 17.65
C ASN A 265 -14.51 -18.36 16.66
N LEU A 266 -15.73 -17.80 16.78
CA LEU A 266 -16.20 -16.81 15.81
C LEU A 266 -15.56 -15.44 16.02
N LEU A 267 -15.38 -15.01 17.28
CA LEU A 267 -14.71 -13.75 17.58
C LEU A 267 -13.23 -13.81 17.17
N ALA A 268 -12.53 -14.88 17.52
CA ALA A 268 -11.14 -15.10 17.12
C ALA A 268 -10.98 -15.15 15.59
N ARG A 269 -11.97 -15.71 14.88
CA ARG A 269 -11.97 -15.78 13.41
C ARG A 269 -12.27 -14.40 12.80
N LEU A 270 -13.07 -13.55 13.44
CA LEU A 270 -13.31 -12.17 13.01
C LEU A 270 -12.07 -11.30 13.24
N GLU A 271 -11.38 -11.46 14.37
CA GLU A 271 -10.09 -10.81 14.64
C GLU A 271 -9.04 -11.24 13.61
N GLN A 272 -8.94 -12.53 13.31
CA GLN A 272 -8.08 -13.03 12.23
C GLN A 272 -8.44 -12.42 10.87
N LEU A 273 -9.72 -12.26 10.55
CA LEU A 273 -10.16 -11.62 9.31
C LEU A 273 -9.73 -10.16 9.26
N HIS A 274 -9.81 -9.45 10.39
CA HIS A 274 -9.38 -8.06 10.51
C HIS A 274 -7.86 -7.92 10.30
N ASP A 275 -7.05 -8.74 10.97
CA ASP A 275 -5.59 -8.76 10.84
C ASP A 275 -5.15 -9.10 9.42
N VAL A 276 -5.84 -10.04 8.79
CA VAL A 276 -5.63 -10.38 7.38
C VAL A 276 -5.94 -9.19 6.48
N GLY A 277 -7.04 -8.46 6.71
CA GLY A 277 -7.40 -7.26 5.95
C GLY A 277 -6.30 -6.19 6.00
N ILE A 278 -5.73 -5.94 7.18
CA ILE A 278 -4.58 -5.03 7.36
C ILE A 278 -3.36 -5.54 6.58
N SER A 279 -3.05 -6.83 6.72
CA SER A 279 -1.91 -7.45 6.03
C SER A 279 -2.04 -7.42 4.51
N LEU A 280 -3.25 -7.64 3.96
CA LEU A 280 -3.54 -7.56 2.53
C LEU A 280 -3.36 -6.14 1.98
N SER A 281 -3.78 -5.13 2.74
CA SER A 281 -3.65 -3.72 2.36
C SER A 281 -2.19 -3.23 2.31
N SER A 282 -1.29 -3.85 3.08
CA SER A 282 0.12 -3.46 3.18
C SER A 282 1.04 -4.23 2.22
N GLU A 283 0.59 -5.35 1.64
CA GLU A 283 1.42 -6.19 0.78
C GLU A 283 1.57 -5.58 -0.62
N ARG A 284 2.80 -5.49 -1.09
CA ARG A 284 3.14 -4.91 -2.40
C ARG A 284 3.33 -5.94 -3.50
N ASN A 285 3.70 -7.14 -3.13
CA ASN A 285 3.94 -8.21 -4.09
C ASN A 285 2.65 -9.00 -4.35
N ILE A 286 2.16 -8.99 -5.59
CA ILE A 286 0.91 -9.65 -5.98
C ILE A 286 0.95 -11.15 -5.65
N THR A 287 2.06 -11.83 -5.91
CA THR A 287 2.20 -13.27 -5.64
C THR A 287 2.08 -13.56 -4.15
N ARG A 288 2.74 -12.78 -3.30
CA ARG A 288 2.61 -12.90 -1.83
C ARG A 288 1.21 -12.53 -1.34
N LEU A 289 0.58 -11.55 -1.98
CA LEU A 289 -0.80 -11.17 -1.67
C LEU A 289 -1.76 -12.35 -1.91
N LEU A 290 -1.66 -13.01 -3.05
CA LEU A 290 -2.45 -14.19 -3.39
C LEU A 290 -2.20 -15.37 -2.43
N GLU A 291 -0.95 -15.59 -2.03
CA GLU A 291 -0.61 -16.61 -1.02
C GLU A 291 -1.28 -16.33 0.32
N LYS A 292 -1.20 -15.09 0.81
CA LYS A 292 -1.83 -14.68 2.07
C LYS A 292 -3.35 -14.85 2.02
N ILE A 293 -4.00 -14.54 0.90
CA ILE A 293 -5.45 -14.72 0.70
C ILE A 293 -5.82 -16.19 0.87
N LEU A 294 -5.17 -17.09 0.13
CA LEU A 294 -5.47 -18.51 0.18
C LEU A 294 -5.18 -19.11 1.56
N GLN A 295 -4.05 -18.74 2.17
CA GLN A 295 -3.67 -19.21 3.50
C GLN A 295 -4.66 -18.72 4.57
N ALA A 296 -5.09 -17.47 4.50
CA ALA A 296 -6.07 -16.90 5.42
C ALA A 296 -7.42 -17.61 5.28
N ALA A 297 -7.91 -17.81 4.07
CA ALA A 297 -9.17 -18.51 3.82
C ALA A 297 -9.17 -19.94 4.39
N ARG A 298 -8.07 -20.66 4.16
CA ARG A 298 -7.89 -22.04 4.69
C ARG A 298 -7.85 -22.04 6.22
N ARG A 299 -7.10 -21.13 6.85
CA ARG A 299 -7.01 -21.05 8.33
C ARG A 299 -8.34 -20.70 8.97
N ILE A 300 -9.07 -19.72 8.44
CA ILE A 300 -10.37 -19.27 8.98
C ILE A 300 -11.41 -20.40 8.92
N THR A 301 -11.37 -21.26 7.89
CA THR A 301 -12.35 -22.33 7.67
C THR A 301 -11.87 -23.70 8.10
N TYR A 302 -10.62 -23.84 8.50
CA TYR A 302 -9.93 -25.13 8.72
C TYR A 302 -9.94 -26.01 7.46
N ALA A 303 -9.88 -25.42 6.26
CA ALA A 303 -9.87 -26.19 5.02
C ALA A 303 -8.52 -26.88 4.80
N ASP A 304 -8.54 -28.17 4.47
CA ASP A 304 -7.36 -29.00 4.16
C ASP A 304 -6.67 -28.53 2.88
N GLY A 305 -7.46 -28.13 1.88
CA GLY A 305 -6.93 -27.64 0.61
C GLY A 305 -7.63 -26.39 0.12
N GLY A 306 -6.98 -25.72 -0.83
CA GLY A 306 -7.57 -24.60 -1.53
C GLY A 306 -6.83 -24.27 -2.81
N THR A 307 -7.56 -23.64 -3.73
CA THR A 307 -7.07 -23.16 -5.02
C THR A 307 -7.54 -21.73 -5.22
N LEU A 308 -6.62 -20.89 -5.66
CA LEU A 308 -6.93 -19.56 -6.12
C LEU A 308 -6.75 -19.51 -7.64
N TYR A 309 -7.81 -19.13 -8.32
CA TYR A 309 -7.84 -18.94 -9.77
C TYR A 309 -7.84 -17.45 -10.07
N ARG A 310 -7.11 -17.05 -11.11
CA ARG A 310 -7.16 -15.71 -11.69
C ARG A 310 -7.89 -15.72 -13.01
N MET A 311 -8.73 -14.72 -13.26
CA MET A 311 -9.35 -14.51 -14.55
C MET A 311 -8.31 -14.07 -15.57
N SER A 312 -8.32 -14.63 -16.77
CA SER A 312 -7.52 -14.17 -17.90
C SER A 312 -7.95 -12.74 -18.33
N GLU A 313 -7.07 -12.02 -18.98
CA GLU A 313 -7.35 -10.64 -19.44
C GLU A 313 -8.48 -10.57 -20.45
N ASP A 314 -8.63 -11.60 -21.29
CA ASP A 314 -9.73 -11.72 -22.27
C ASP A 314 -11.06 -12.19 -21.62
N GLY A 315 -11.06 -12.50 -20.31
CA GLY A 315 -12.24 -12.99 -19.60
C GLY A 315 -12.75 -14.37 -20.05
N GLN A 316 -11.90 -15.17 -20.72
CA GLN A 316 -12.32 -16.46 -21.31
C GLN A 316 -11.85 -17.67 -20.52
N ARG A 317 -10.91 -17.51 -19.58
CA ARG A 317 -10.28 -18.62 -18.87
C ARG A 317 -10.00 -18.29 -17.41
N LEU A 318 -9.91 -19.32 -16.59
CA LEU A 318 -9.38 -19.28 -15.23
C LEU A 318 -8.01 -19.97 -15.20
N HIS A 319 -6.98 -19.22 -14.83
CA HIS A 319 -5.62 -19.71 -14.61
C HIS A 319 -5.46 -20.19 -13.18
N PHE A 320 -4.80 -21.34 -12.96
CA PHE A 320 -4.40 -21.77 -11.63
C PHE A 320 -3.22 -20.91 -11.16
N GLU A 321 -3.44 -20.04 -10.20
CA GLU A 321 -2.37 -19.19 -9.63
C GLU A 321 -1.68 -19.88 -8.47
N ILE A 322 -2.47 -20.38 -7.51
CA ILE A 322 -1.94 -21.02 -6.30
C ILE A 322 -2.82 -22.21 -5.94
N VAL A 323 -2.19 -23.36 -5.68
CA VAL A 323 -2.83 -24.55 -5.12
C VAL A 323 -2.07 -24.98 -3.88
N ARG A 324 -2.79 -25.24 -2.81
CA ARG A 324 -2.26 -25.78 -1.55
C ARG A 324 -3.15 -26.90 -1.04
N ASN A 325 -2.57 -28.02 -0.63
CA ASN A 325 -3.27 -29.10 0.05
C ASN A 325 -2.32 -29.76 1.07
N ASP A 326 -2.68 -29.75 2.34
CA ASP A 326 -1.81 -30.21 3.42
C ASP A 326 -1.73 -31.74 3.48
N SER A 327 -2.86 -32.42 3.39
CA SER A 327 -2.91 -33.91 3.42
C SER A 327 -2.14 -34.55 2.27
N LEU A 328 -2.08 -33.89 1.10
CA LEU A 328 -1.34 -34.39 -0.07
C LEU A 328 0.06 -33.74 -0.18
N ASN A 329 0.42 -32.82 0.70
CA ASN A 329 1.64 -32.01 0.62
C ASN A 329 1.83 -31.38 -0.77
N ILE A 330 0.73 -30.82 -1.33
CA ILE A 330 0.74 -30.16 -2.64
C ILE A 330 0.94 -28.65 -2.44
N ALA A 331 1.98 -28.12 -3.12
CA ALA A 331 2.21 -26.69 -3.27
C ALA A 331 2.51 -26.39 -4.73
N PHE A 332 1.66 -25.57 -5.38
CA PHE A 332 1.85 -25.10 -6.75
C PHE A 332 1.65 -23.57 -6.78
N GLY A 333 2.48 -22.85 -7.54
CA GLY A 333 2.47 -21.40 -7.63
C GLY A 333 2.92 -20.71 -6.33
N GLY A 334 3.11 -19.39 -6.39
CA GLY A 334 3.58 -18.61 -5.27
C GLY A 334 5.09 -18.41 -5.25
N SER A 335 5.59 -17.75 -4.17
CA SER A 335 7.00 -17.30 -4.05
C SER A 335 7.97 -18.42 -3.65
N GLU A 336 7.48 -19.52 -3.05
CA GLU A 336 8.31 -20.58 -2.46
C GLU A 336 8.04 -21.97 -3.05
N ALA A 337 7.22 -22.08 -4.10
CA ALA A 337 6.83 -23.37 -4.64
C ALA A 337 7.97 -24.02 -5.45
N PRO A 338 8.35 -25.27 -5.13
CA PRO A 338 9.28 -26.01 -5.97
C PRO A 338 8.67 -26.30 -7.37
N PRO A 339 9.46 -26.35 -8.45
CA PRO A 339 8.98 -26.50 -9.82
C PRO A 339 8.45 -27.91 -10.16
N ALA A 340 8.11 -28.76 -9.19
CA ALA A 340 8.00 -30.20 -9.34
C ALA A 340 6.59 -30.79 -9.61
N LEU A 341 5.53 -29.99 -9.61
CA LEU A 341 4.21 -30.48 -10.02
C LEU A 341 3.82 -29.83 -11.35
N GLY A 342 3.59 -30.67 -12.35
CA GLY A 342 3.34 -30.26 -13.74
C GLY A 342 2.27 -29.18 -13.87
N HIS A 343 2.23 -28.55 -15.02
CA HIS A 343 1.31 -27.48 -15.40
C HIS A 343 -0.14 -27.92 -15.21
N PHE A 344 -0.92 -27.18 -14.39
CA PHE A 344 -2.38 -27.31 -14.34
C PHE A 344 -2.96 -26.61 -15.56
N PRO A 345 -3.75 -27.31 -16.41
CA PRO A 345 -4.34 -26.66 -17.58
C PRO A 345 -5.41 -25.63 -17.17
N ASP A 346 -5.42 -24.52 -17.85
CA ASP A 346 -6.42 -23.47 -17.66
C ASP A 346 -7.85 -24.02 -17.84
N LEU A 347 -8.79 -23.48 -17.06
CA LEU A 347 -10.20 -23.81 -17.18
C LEU A 347 -10.86 -22.81 -18.16
N ALA A 348 -11.29 -23.31 -19.32
CA ALA A 348 -12.05 -22.49 -20.26
C ALA A 348 -13.46 -22.23 -19.73
N LEU A 349 -13.92 -20.97 -19.74
CA LEU A 349 -15.28 -20.59 -19.35
C LEU A 349 -16.32 -21.04 -20.37
N TYR A 350 -15.94 -21.10 -21.63
CA TYR A 350 -16.79 -21.55 -22.72
C TYR A 350 -16.12 -22.69 -23.48
N ARG A 351 -16.91 -23.63 -23.96
CA ARG A 351 -16.47 -24.71 -24.83
C ARG A 351 -16.19 -24.21 -26.23
N ALA A 352 -15.60 -25.06 -27.09
CA ALA A 352 -15.27 -24.70 -28.46
C ALA A 352 -16.50 -24.34 -29.32
N ASP A 353 -17.68 -24.79 -28.91
CA ASP A 353 -18.97 -24.49 -29.53
C ASP A 353 -19.61 -23.17 -29.01
N GLY A 354 -18.92 -22.45 -28.10
CA GLY A 354 -19.41 -21.20 -27.49
C GLY A 354 -20.38 -21.40 -26.31
N VAL A 355 -20.68 -22.64 -25.93
CA VAL A 355 -21.57 -22.94 -24.82
C VAL A 355 -20.79 -22.81 -23.50
N ALA A 356 -21.44 -22.25 -22.46
CA ALA A 356 -20.88 -22.12 -21.14
C ALA A 356 -20.42 -23.47 -20.58
N ASN A 357 -19.22 -23.51 -19.98
CA ASN A 357 -18.66 -24.73 -19.35
C ASN A 357 -19.05 -24.80 -17.87
N ASP A 358 -20.33 -24.61 -17.58
CA ASP A 358 -20.94 -24.46 -16.26
C ASP A 358 -20.98 -25.73 -15.41
N GLY A 359 -20.64 -26.87 -15.99
CA GLY A 359 -20.46 -28.13 -15.24
C GLY A 359 -19.31 -28.13 -14.25
N MET A 360 -18.34 -27.22 -14.38
CA MET A 360 -17.23 -27.07 -13.45
C MET A 360 -17.53 -26.02 -12.39
N VAL A 361 -17.43 -26.37 -11.10
CA VAL A 361 -17.83 -25.48 -9.98
C VAL A 361 -17.14 -24.12 -10.01
N ALA A 362 -15.82 -24.08 -10.27
CA ALA A 362 -15.07 -22.82 -10.34
C ALA A 362 -15.51 -21.95 -11.53
N VAL A 363 -15.76 -22.57 -12.67
CA VAL A 363 -16.26 -21.89 -13.88
C VAL A 363 -17.67 -21.37 -13.67
N TYR A 364 -18.55 -22.18 -13.07
CA TYR A 364 -19.91 -21.76 -12.73
C TYR A 364 -19.91 -20.52 -11.81
N ALA A 365 -19.08 -20.55 -10.75
CA ALA A 365 -18.95 -19.40 -9.85
C ALA A 365 -18.41 -18.15 -10.56
N ALA A 366 -17.49 -18.32 -11.52
CA ALA A 366 -16.99 -17.22 -12.35
C ALA A 366 -18.05 -16.64 -13.28
N LEU A 367 -18.83 -17.48 -13.95
CA LEU A 367 -19.86 -17.07 -14.91
C LEU A 367 -21.08 -16.42 -14.24
N THR A 368 -21.53 -17.00 -13.11
CA THR A 368 -22.75 -16.55 -12.42
C THR A 368 -22.48 -15.47 -11.36
N GLY A 369 -21.22 -15.37 -10.90
CA GLY A 369 -20.87 -14.51 -9.79
C GLY A 369 -21.50 -14.92 -8.46
N THR A 370 -21.89 -16.19 -8.30
CA THR A 370 -22.54 -16.70 -7.09
C THR A 370 -21.62 -17.67 -6.36
N THR A 371 -21.68 -17.63 -5.03
CA THR A 371 -20.97 -18.58 -4.17
C THR A 371 -21.61 -19.95 -4.26
N VAL A 372 -20.80 -21.01 -4.40
CA VAL A 372 -21.23 -22.40 -4.43
C VAL A 372 -20.68 -23.13 -3.22
N SER A 373 -21.56 -23.75 -2.43
CA SER A 373 -21.20 -24.62 -1.29
C SER A 373 -21.74 -26.02 -1.52
N ILE A 374 -20.85 -27.01 -1.52
CA ILE A 374 -21.18 -28.42 -1.78
C ILE A 374 -20.79 -29.21 -0.54
N PRO A 375 -21.76 -29.81 0.16
CA PRO A 375 -21.49 -30.64 1.36
C PRO A 375 -20.73 -31.93 1.06
N ASP A 376 -21.08 -32.63 -0.03
CA ASP A 376 -20.41 -33.83 -0.51
C ASP A 376 -20.44 -33.91 -2.03
N ALA A 377 -19.26 -33.78 -2.67
CA ALA A 377 -19.09 -33.85 -4.12
C ALA A 377 -19.43 -35.24 -4.72
N TYR A 378 -19.44 -36.28 -3.89
CA TYR A 378 -19.81 -37.62 -4.35
C TYR A 378 -21.32 -37.86 -4.42
N ALA A 379 -22.11 -37.02 -3.70
CA ALA A 379 -23.56 -37.06 -3.68
C ALA A 379 -24.20 -35.87 -4.41
N ALA A 380 -23.41 -34.89 -4.84
CA ALA A 380 -23.90 -33.67 -5.48
C ALA A 380 -24.35 -33.94 -6.93
N GLU A 381 -25.49 -33.36 -7.30
CA GLU A 381 -26.02 -33.29 -8.66
C GLU A 381 -25.81 -31.92 -9.27
N GLY A 382 -25.75 -31.84 -10.60
CA GLY A 382 -25.66 -30.59 -11.35
C GLY A 382 -24.24 -30.14 -11.70
N PHE A 383 -23.19 -30.77 -11.17
CA PHE A 383 -21.78 -30.49 -11.49
C PHE A 383 -21.03 -31.74 -11.91
N ASP A 384 -20.01 -31.57 -12.76
CA ASP A 384 -19.13 -32.66 -13.20
C ASP A 384 -17.91 -32.81 -12.28
N PHE A 385 -17.94 -33.82 -11.44
CA PHE A 385 -16.83 -34.21 -10.57
C PHE A 385 -16.00 -35.39 -11.11
N ASN A 386 -16.12 -35.78 -12.37
CA ASN A 386 -15.37 -36.90 -12.91
C ASN A 386 -13.86 -36.70 -12.83
N GLY A 387 -13.38 -35.46 -13.10
CA GLY A 387 -11.98 -35.08 -12.95
C GLY A 387 -11.50 -35.20 -11.49
N THR A 388 -12.31 -34.68 -10.54
CA THR A 388 -12.04 -34.78 -9.10
C THR A 388 -11.97 -36.21 -8.63
N ARG A 389 -12.94 -37.08 -9.03
CA ARG A 389 -12.97 -38.49 -8.68
C ARG A 389 -11.77 -39.26 -9.27
N ALA A 390 -11.35 -38.91 -10.50
CA ALA A 390 -10.16 -39.53 -11.12
C ALA A 390 -8.86 -39.11 -10.38
N PHE A 391 -8.77 -37.85 -9.95
CA PHE A 391 -7.67 -37.36 -9.11
C PHE A 391 -7.63 -38.07 -7.75
N ASP A 392 -8.78 -38.15 -7.07
CA ASP A 392 -8.92 -38.78 -5.77
C ASP A 392 -8.53 -40.29 -5.84
N LYS A 393 -8.98 -40.99 -6.87
CA LYS A 393 -8.60 -42.39 -7.10
C LYS A 393 -7.09 -42.58 -7.28
N ARG A 394 -6.41 -41.62 -7.92
CA ARG A 394 -4.97 -41.69 -8.18
C ARG A 394 -4.16 -41.33 -6.93
N THR A 395 -4.61 -40.42 -6.11
CA THR A 395 -3.89 -39.90 -4.94
C THR A 395 -4.27 -40.55 -3.63
N GLY A 396 -5.39 -41.32 -3.58
CA GLY A 396 -5.96 -41.83 -2.34
C GLY A 396 -6.65 -40.80 -1.48
N TYR A 397 -6.78 -39.56 -1.98
CA TYR A 397 -7.48 -38.45 -1.32
C TYR A 397 -9.01 -38.58 -1.56
N ARG A 398 -9.80 -37.93 -0.72
CA ARG A 398 -11.23 -37.79 -0.93
C ARG A 398 -11.66 -36.35 -0.83
N SER A 399 -11.87 -35.73 -1.97
CA SER A 399 -12.39 -34.36 -2.08
C SER A 399 -13.90 -34.40 -1.81
N GLN A 400 -14.30 -34.14 -0.57
CA GLN A 400 -15.67 -34.29 -0.13
C GLN A 400 -16.42 -32.96 -0.15
N SER A 401 -16.04 -31.98 0.70
CA SER A 401 -16.74 -30.69 0.78
C SER A 401 -16.03 -29.59 0.03
N PHE A 402 -16.81 -28.73 -0.66
CA PHE A 402 -16.30 -27.60 -1.43
C PHE A 402 -17.01 -26.31 -1.04
N LEU A 403 -16.22 -25.23 -0.99
CA LEU A 403 -16.70 -23.84 -0.92
C LEU A 403 -15.99 -23.04 -2.00
N THR A 404 -16.74 -22.53 -2.98
CA THR A 404 -16.20 -21.80 -4.12
C THR A 404 -16.81 -20.40 -4.16
N VAL A 405 -15.97 -19.38 -4.02
CA VAL A 405 -16.37 -17.98 -3.86
C VAL A 405 -15.75 -17.13 -4.97
N PRO A 406 -16.55 -16.43 -5.79
CA PRO A 406 -16.03 -15.50 -6.80
C PRO A 406 -15.48 -14.23 -6.13
N MET A 407 -14.31 -13.79 -6.58
CA MET A 407 -13.68 -12.54 -6.15
C MET A 407 -14.14 -11.40 -7.07
N LYS A 408 -14.95 -10.49 -6.55
CA LYS A 408 -15.50 -9.35 -7.28
C LYS A 408 -14.81 -8.05 -6.90
N ASN A 409 -14.41 -7.28 -7.91
CA ASN A 409 -13.92 -5.93 -7.67
C ASN A 409 -15.08 -4.95 -7.39
N HIS A 410 -14.73 -3.67 -7.16
CA HIS A 410 -15.71 -2.61 -6.87
C HIS A 410 -16.66 -2.29 -8.05
N LEU A 411 -16.35 -2.73 -9.26
CA LEU A 411 -17.19 -2.61 -10.44
C LEU A 411 -18.12 -3.82 -10.63
N GLY A 412 -17.99 -4.83 -9.76
CA GLY A 412 -18.76 -6.09 -9.88
C GLY A 412 -18.16 -7.10 -10.85
N GLU A 413 -16.99 -6.83 -11.42
CA GLU A 413 -16.30 -7.73 -12.34
C GLU A 413 -15.60 -8.86 -11.57
N ILE A 414 -15.63 -10.06 -12.12
CA ILE A 414 -14.98 -11.23 -11.56
C ILE A 414 -13.49 -11.21 -11.94
N ILE A 415 -12.62 -11.00 -10.96
CA ILE A 415 -11.16 -11.00 -11.14
C ILE A 415 -10.51 -12.33 -10.83
N GLY A 416 -11.24 -13.25 -10.20
CA GLY A 416 -10.78 -14.58 -9.86
C GLY A 416 -11.81 -15.37 -9.08
N VAL A 417 -11.42 -16.58 -8.68
CA VAL A 417 -12.25 -17.50 -7.89
C VAL A 417 -11.39 -18.13 -6.80
N LEU A 418 -11.90 -18.14 -5.58
CA LEU A 418 -11.31 -18.81 -4.43
C LEU A 418 -12.10 -20.09 -4.17
N GLN A 419 -11.45 -21.26 -4.22
CA GLN A 419 -12.05 -22.55 -3.96
C GLN A 419 -11.35 -23.23 -2.78
N LEU A 420 -12.12 -23.65 -1.78
CA LEU A 420 -11.65 -24.39 -0.62
C LEU A 420 -12.21 -25.80 -0.65
N ILE A 421 -11.42 -26.76 -0.13
CA ILE A 421 -11.72 -28.18 -0.16
C ILE A 421 -11.54 -28.76 1.24
N ASN A 422 -12.52 -29.57 1.69
CA ASN A 422 -12.49 -30.35 2.92
C ASN A 422 -12.28 -29.46 4.18
N ALA A 423 -13.35 -28.88 4.70
CA ALA A 423 -13.32 -28.27 6.02
C ALA A 423 -13.13 -29.36 7.08
N ILE A 424 -12.10 -29.21 7.93
CA ILE A 424 -11.78 -30.16 9.01
C ILE A 424 -12.40 -29.68 10.32
N ALA A 425 -13.12 -30.52 11.01
CA ALA A 425 -13.63 -30.21 12.34
C ALA A 425 -12.45 -30.25 13.35
N PRO A 426 -12.22 -29.15 14.13
CA PRO A 426 -11.05 -29.07 15.02
C PRO A 426 -10.98 -30.14 16.08
N ASP A 427 -12.12 -30.57 16.60
CA ASP A 427 -12.32 -31.52 17.70
C ASP A 427 -12.20 -32.97 17.26
N THR A 428 -12.82 -33.34 16.13
CA THR A 428 -12.86 -34.74 15.64
C THR A 428 -11.84 -35.04 14.56
N ARG A 429 -11.25 -34.01 13.96
CA ARG A 429 -10.39 -34.09 12.77
C ARG A 429 -11.04 -34.74 11.56
N GLN A 430 -12.36 -34.85 11.54
CA GLN A 430 -13.11 -35.39 10.40
C GLN A 430 -13.49 -34.28 9.42
N VAL A 431 -13.63 -34.64 8.15
CA VAL A 431 -14.13 -33.73 7.12
C VAL A 431 -15.60 -33.40 7.41
N ARG A 432 -15.95 -32.12 7.38
CA ARG A 432 -17.31 -31.59 7.51
C ARG A 432 -17.69 -30.74 6.31
N ALA A 433 -18.96 -30.47 6.14
CA ALA A 433 -19.42 -29.44 5.24
C ALA A 433 -19.01 -28.04 5.74
N PHE A 434 -18.80 -27.11 4.82
CA PHE A 434 -18.62 -25.70 5.17
C PHE A 434 -19.91 -25.14 5.74
N SER A 435 -19.83 -24.48 6.88
CA SER A 435 -20.97 -23.86 7.54
C SER A 435 -21.34 -22.51 6.87
N GLU A 436 -22.55 -22.02 7.17
CA GLU A 436 -22.95 -20.68 6.72
C GLU A 436 -22.03 -19.57 7.25
N ALA A 437 -21.46 -19.75 8.47
CA ALA A 437 -20.43 -18.86 9.02
C ALA A 437 -19.13 -18.91 8.20
N ASP A 438 -18.66 -20.10 7.82
CA ASP A 438 -17.51 -20.26 6.94
C ASP A 438 -17.75 -19.53 5.61
N ARG A 439 -18.93 -19.71 5.00
CA ARG A 439 -19.31 -19.05 3.75
C ARG A 439 -19.21 -17.53 3.85
N ARG A 440 -19.85 -16.93 4.86
CA ARG A 440 -19.84 -15.45 5.06
C ARG A 440 -18.45 -14.89 5.30
N LEU A 441 -17.61 -15.59 6.08
CA LEU A 441 -16.23 -15.17 6.35
C LEU A 441 -15.38 -15.20 5.08
N VAL A 442 -15.51 -16.28 4.26
CA VAL A 442 -14.75 -16.38 3.00
C VAL A 442 -15.26 -15.40 1.95
N GLU A 443 -16.57 -15.14 1.87
CA GLU A 443 -17.13 -14.09 1.00
C GLU A 443 -16.59 -12.70 1.36
N SER A 444 -16.51 -12.38 2.66
CA SER A 444 -15.92 -11.13 3.14
C SER A 444 -14.42 -11.03 2.79
N LEU A 445 -13.67 -12.12 3.03
CA LEU A 445 -12.25 -12.18 2.67
C LEU A 445 -12.03 -12.06 1.16
N ALA A 446 -12.83 -12.75 0.35
CA ALA A 446 -12.77 -12.70 -1.11
C ALA A 446 -13.02 -11.28 -1.65
N SER A 447 -13.98 -10.56 -1.04
CA SER A 447 -14.24 -9.16 -1.39
C SER A 447 -13.07 -8.24 -1.02
N GLN A 448 -12.50 -8.35 0.18
CA GLN A 448 -11.32 -7.58 0.59
C GLN A 448 -10.11 -7.89 -0.31
N ALA A 449 -9.90 -9.16 -0.60
CA ALA A 449 -8.85 -9.64 -1.49
C ALA A 449 -8.99 -9.06 -2.91
N ALA A 450 -10.21 -9.06 -3.46
CA ALA A 450 -10.51 -8.50 -4.77
C ALA A 450 -10.19 -7.00 -4.83
N ILE A 451 -10.56 -6.25 -3.79
CA ILE A 451 -10.24 -4.82 -3.71
C ILE A 451 -8.72 -4.59 -3.64
N ALA A 452 -8.01 -5.36 -2.80
CA ALA A 452 -6.56 -5.23 -2.65
C ALA A 452 -5.82 -5.56 -3.96
N LEU A 453 -6.23 -6.63 -4.67
CA LEU A 453 -5.67 -7.03 -5.97
C LEU A 453 -5.96 -5.98 -7.06
N SER A 454 -7.18 -5.47 -7.12
CA SER A 454 -7.56 -4.44 -8.09
C SER A 454 -6.79 -3.14 -7.85
N ASN A 455 -6.67 -2.71 -6.60
CA ASN A 455 -5.91 -1.51 -6.26
C ASN A 455 -4.43 -1.67 -6.63
N ARG A 456 -3.84 -2.85 -6.36
CA ARG A 456 -2.44 -3.10 -6.71
C ARG A 456 -2.24 -3.08 -8.23
N ARG A 457 -3.13 -3.75 -8.99
CA ARG A 457 -3.09 -3.75 -10.44
C ARG A 457 -3.21 -2.33 -11.01
N LEU A 458 -4.14 -1.53 -10.50
CA LEU A 458 -4.29 -0.13 -10.92
C LEU A 458 -3.03 0.69 -10.65
N ILE A 459 -2.39 0.50 -9.50
CA ILE A 459 -1.12 1.20 -9.18
C ILE A 459 -0.04 0.81 -10.20
N ASP A 460 0.14 -0.48 -10.48
CA ASP A 460 1.14 -0.97 -11.44
C ASP A 460 0.84 -0.46 -12.87
N GLU A 461 -0.43 -0.49 -13.30
CA GLU A 461 -0.87 0.06 -14.59
C GLU A 461 -0.61 1.57 -14.69
N HIS A 462 -0.85 2.33 -13.62
CA HIS A 462 -0.55 3.76 -13.57
C HIS A 462 0.96 4.05 -13.63
N GLU A 463 1.79 3.28 -12.92
CA GLU A 463 3.25 3.40 -12.98
C GLU A 463 3.76 3.12 -14.41
N HIS A 464 3.31 2.03 -15.03
CA HIS A 464 3.66 1.70 -16.42
C HIS A 464 3.21 2.76 -17.43
N LEU A 465 1.99 3.27 -17.30
CA LEU A 465 1.47 4.33 -18.17
C LEU A 465 2.30 5.61 -18.04
N PHE A 466 2.64 6.01 -16.81
CA PHE A 466 3.47 7.16 -16.55
C PHE A 466 4.87 7.04 -17.17
N GLU A 467 5.53 5.88 -17.00
CA GLU A 467 6.80 5.61 -17.66
C GLU A 467 6.70 5.64 -19.19
N ALA A 468 5.63 5.08 -19.75
CA ALA A 468 5.40 5.10 -21.18
C ALA A 468 5.25 6.53 -21.71
N PHE A 469 4.52 7.39 -21.00
CA PHE A 469 4.40 8.81 -21.35
C PHE A 469 5.75 9.53 -21.32
N ILE A 470 6.56 9.31 -20.30
CA ILE A 470 7.90 9.91 -20.22
C ILE A 470 8.75 9.47 -21.41
N LYS A 471 8.75 8.17 -21.73
CA LYS A 471 9.49 7.63 -22.88
C LYS A 471 9.02 8.23 -24.22
N VAL A 472 7.71 8.38 -24.40
CA VAL A 472 7.15 8.99 -25.63
C VAL A 472 7.58 10.45 -25.75
N ILE A 473 7.59 11.21 -24.66
CA ILE A 473 8.04 12.60 -24.68
C ILE A 473 9.55 12.69 -24.93
N SER A 474 10.35 11.85 -24.26
CA SER A 474 11.81 11.78 -24.52
C SER A 474 12.11 11.45 -25.98
N LEU A 475 11.37 10.50 -26.57
CA LEU A 475 11.45 10.17 -27.98
C LEU A 475 11.08 11.38 -28.88
N ALA A 476 10.02 12.10 -28.54
CA ALA A 476 9.60 13.29 -29.32
C ALA A 476 10.66 14.41 -29.27
N ILE A 477 11.44 14.52 -28.18
CA ILE A 477 12.56 15.44 -28.09
C ILE A 477 13.73 14.99 -28.96
N ASP A 478 14.04 13.69 -28.93
CA ASP A 478 15.09 13.09 -29.75
C ASP A 478 14.73 13.19 -31.25
N GLU A 479 13.48 12.96 -31.64
CA GLU A 479 13.00 13.08 -33.05
C GLU A 479 12.98 14.53 -33.56
N LYS A 480 12.91 15.52 -32.65
CA LYS A 480 12.96 16.92 -33.03
C LYS A 480 14.31 17.33 -33.62
N SER A 481 15.38 16.68 -33.19
CA SER A 481 16.74 16.89 -33.72
C SER A 481 17.37 15.53 -34.05
N PRO A 482 17.63 15.25 -35.32
CA PRO A 482 18.30 14.00 -35.77
C PRO A 482 19.67 13.78 -35.13
N HIS A 483 20.23 14.82 -34.52
CA HIS A 483 21.55 14.82 -33.94
C HIS A 483 21.58 14.63 -32.42
N THR A 484 20.42 14.49 -31.80
CA THR A 484 20.26 14.12 -30.40
C THR A 484 19.66 12.73 -30.21
N GLY A 485 19.59 11.96 -31.32
CA GLY A 485 19.00 10.62 -31.32
C GLY A 485 19.66 9.69 -30.32
N GLY A 486 18.88 9.31 -29.29
CA GLY A 486 19.29 8.42 -28.20
C GLY A 486 20.03 9.07 -27.04
N HIS A 487 20.27 10.38 -27.03
CA HIS A 487 20.85 11.10 -25.88
C HIS A 487 19.97 10.95 -24.65
N CYS A 488 18.67 11.21 -24.81
CA CYS A 488 17.69 11.06 -23.71
C CYS A 488 17.54 9.62 -23.21
N GLN A 489 18.08 8.64 -23.92
CA GLN A 489 18.14 7.23 -23.48
C GLN A 489 19.47 6.87 -22.83
N ARG A 490 20.59 7.40 -23.34
CA ARG A 490 21.95 7.06 -22.89
C ARG A 490 22.33 7.76 -21.59
N VAL A 491 21.94 9.03 -21.39
CA VAL A 491 22.22 9.78 -20.14
C VAL A 491 21.61 9.12 -18.91
N PRO A 492 20.35 8.65 -18.92
CA PRO A 492 19.80 7.91 -17.78
C PRO A 492 20.59 6.65 -17.44
N GLU A 493 20.97 5.86 -18.43
CA GLU A 493 21.75 4.63 -18.21
C GLU A 493 23.12 4.94 -17.59
N LEU A 494 23.81 5.95 -18.10
CA LEU A 494 25.10 6.37 -17.56
C LEU A 494 24.96 6.93 -16.13
N THR A 495 23.93 7.72 -15.90
CA THR A 495 23.61 8.25 -14.57
C THR A 495 23.39 7.12 -13.56
N MET A 496 22.62 6.09 -13.94
CA MET A 496 22.39 4.95 -13.08
C MET A 496 23.64 4.11 -12.84
N MET A 497 24.47 3.90 -13.87
CA MET A 497 25.77 3.23 -13.72
C MET A 497 26.69 3.95 -12.73
N LEU A 498 26.71 5.29 -12.76
CA LEU A 498 27.46 6.10 -11.80
C LEU A 498 26.84 6.02 -10.40
N ALA A 499 25.53 6.12 -10.29
CA ALA A 499 24.81 6.02 -9.03
C ALA A 499 25.05 4.69 -8.31
N ASP A 500 25.05 3.58 -9.06
CA ASP A 500 25.37 2.25 -8.54
C ASP A 500 26.82 2.15 -8.05
N ALA A 501 27.74 2.77 -8.77
CA ALA A 501 29.14 2.81 -8.36
C ALA A 501 29.34 3.64 -7.08
N VAL A 502 28.63 4.74 -6.94
CA VAL A 502 28.67 5.60 -5.73
C VAL A 502 28.03 4.92 -4.53
N ASP A 503 26.90 4.22 -4.72
CA ASP A 503 26.20 3.45 -3.66
C ASP A 503 27.05 2.30 -3.10
N ALA A 504 27.99 1.80 -3.90
CA ALA A 504 28.93 0.74 -3.50
C ALA A 504 30.19 1.25 -2.78
N VAL A 505 30.35 2.57 -2.58
CA VAL A 505 31.51 3.15 -1.89
C VAL A 505 31.34 3.07 -0.38
N ASP A 506 32.32 2.48 0.31
CA ASP A 506 32.30 2.31 1.77
C ASP A 506 33.26 3.25 2.53
N GLU A 507 34.09 4.02 1.81
CA GLU A 507 35.08 4.92 2.40
C GLU A 507 35.05 6.33 1.77
N GLY A 508 35.52 7.32 2.52
CA GLY A 508 35.63 8.70 2.04
C GLY A 508 34.32 9.50 2.11
N PRO A 509 34.24 10.63 1.39
CA PRO A 509 33.09 11.56 1.49
C PRO A 509 31.74 10.99 1.04
N LEU A 510 31.77 9.87 0.30
CA LEU A 510 30.56 9.21 -0.25
C LEU A 510 30.15 7.96 0.55
N ALA A 511 30.89 7.61 1.62
CA ALA A 511 30.66 6.38 2.40
C ALA A 511 29.26 6.29 3.05
N GLU A 512 28.63 7.41 3.34
CA GLU A 512 27.28 7.45 3.91
C GLU A 512 26.16 7.56 2.85
N PHE A 513 26.53 7.73 1.58
CA PHE A 513 25.53 7.82 0.51
C PHE A 513 24.94 6.45 0.22
N ARG A 514 23.63 6.33 0.30
CA ARG A 514 22.90 5.11 -0.07
C ARG A 514 21.63 5.46 -0.83
N LEU A 515 21.30 4.62 -1.78
CA LEU A 515 20.11 4.76 -2.62
C LEU A 515 19.12 3.62 -2.33
N THR A 516 17.92 3.99 -1.92
CA THR A 516 16.80 3.05 -1.90
C THR A 516 16.27 2.83 -3.33
N GLU A 517 15.45 1.80 -3.55
CA GLU A 517 14.78 1.58 -4.84
C GLU A 517 13.96 2.81 -5.30
N LYS A 518 13.39 3.55 -4.35
CA LYS A 518 12.65 4.79 -4.64
C LYS A 518 13.56 5.91 -5.11
N ASP A 519 14.72 6.07 -4.47
CA ASP A 519 15.70 7.09 -4.86
C ASP A 519 16.29 6.78 -6.23
N ARG A 520 16.52 5.49 -6.55
CA ARG A 520 16.93 5.03 -7.87
C ARG A 520 15.88 5.36 -8.93
N TYR A 521 14.63 5.09 -8.63
CA TYR A 521 13.51 5.40 -9.52
C TYR A 521 13.37 6.91 -9.75
N GLU A 522 13.45 7.72 -8.68
CA GLU A 522 13.41 9.19 -8.77
C GLU A 522 14.54 9.75 -9.64
N LEU A 523 15.77 9.27 -9.43
CA LEU A 523 16.93 9.69 -10.21
C LEU A 523 16.80 9.29 -11.69
N ARG A 524 16.30 8.08 -11.97
CA ARG A 524 16.06 7.61 -13.33
C ARG A 524 15.04 8.46 -14.07
N ILE A 525 13.91 8.81 -13.41
CA ILE A 525 12.90 9.70 -13.96
C ILE A 525 13.48 11.09 -14.23
N ALA A 526 14.26 11.65 -13.31
CA ALA A 526 14.90 12.94 -13.49
C ALA A 526 15.86 12.95 -14.68
N ALA A 527 16.64 11.89 -14.82
CA ALA A 527 17.58 11.75 -15.95
C ALA A 527 16.85 11.58 -17.29
N LEU A 528 15.70 10.88 -17.34
CA LEU A 528 14.88 10.79 -18.56
C LEU A 528 14.28 12.14 -18.97
N MET A 529 14.07 13.04 -18.01
CA MET A 529 13.39 14.32 -18.24
C MET A 529 14.31 15.55 -18.18
N HIS A 530 15.63 15.36 -18.04
CA HIS A 530 16.57 16.46 -17.85
C HIS A 530 16.52 17.52 -18.96
N ASP A 531 16.30 17.09 -20.17
CA ASP A 531 16.28 17.90 -21.41
C ASP A 531 14.88 18.27 -21.90
N PHE A 532 13.86 18.10 -21.09
CA PHE A 532 12.45 18.30 -21.46
C PHE A 532 12.19 19.68 -22.10
N GLY A 533 12.89 20.71 -21.65
CA GLY A 533 12.76 22.07 -22.15
C GLY A 533 13.32 22.28 -23.56
N LYS A 534 14.12 21.36 -24.12
CA LYS A 534 14.60 21.44 -25.51
C LYS A 534 13.44 21.46 -26.53
N VAL A 535 12.25 21.03 -26.12
CA VAL A 535 11.03 21.18 -26.95
C VAL A 535 10.75 22.62 -27.35
N THR A 536 11.14 23.59 -26.51
CA THR A 536 10.95 25.04 -26.77
C THR A 536 12.04 25.67 -27.61
N THR A 537 13.20 25.00 -27.77
CA THR A 537 14.33 25.56 -28.51
C THR A 537 14.13 25.42 -30.01
N PRO A 538 14.30 26.46 -30.84
CA PRO A 538 14.19 26.37 -32.31
C PRO A 538 15.19 25.39 -32.92
N VAL A 539 14.76 24.60 -33.90
CA VAL A 539 15.57 23.53 -34.52
C VAL A 539 16.88 24.11 -35.11
N HIS A 540 16.80 25.27 -35.78
CA HIS A 540 17.97 25.91 -36.38
C HIS A 540 19.04 26.38 -35.38
N VAL A 541 18.71 26.45 -34.06
CA VAL A 541 19.65 26.72 -32.98
C VAL A 541 20.21 25.43 -32.42
N VAL A 542 19.36 24.41 -32.20
CA VAL A 542 19.79 23.10 -31.68
C VAL A 542 20.76 22.44 -32.65
N ASP A 543 20.41 22.45 -33.95
CA ASP A 543 21.13 21.73 -35.01
C ASP A 543 22.18 22.58 -35.74
N LYS A 544 22.53 23.79 -35.22
CA LYS A 544 23.43 24.72 -35.90
C LYS A 544 24.84 24.14 -36.07
N ALA A 545 25.13 23.68 -37.27
CA ALA A 545 26.35 22.97 -37.66
C ALA A 545 27.56 23.88 -37.86
N THR A 546 27.30 25.01 -38.49
CA THR A 546 28.32 25.96 -38.85
C THR A 546 27.97 27.35 -38.34
N LYS A 547 28.97 28.26 -38.25
CA LYS A 547 28.74 29.59 -37.72
C LYS A 547 27.74 30.41 -38.52
N LEU A 548 27.67 30.20 -39.86
CA LEU A 548 26.76 30.92 -40.77
C LEU A 548 25.42 30.21 -40.98
N GLN A 549 25.25 29.01 -40.43
CA GLN A 549 24.02 28.26 -40.61
C GLN A 549 22.83 28.95 -39.87
N THR A 550 21.70 29.00 -40.54
CA THR A 550 20.40 29.38 -40.04
C THR A 550 19.38 28.33 -40.53
N ILE A 551 18.46 28.66 -41.48
CA ILE A 551 17.64 27.70 -42.22
C ILE A 551 18.50 26.90 -43.23
N PHE A 552 19.55 27.55 -43.78
CA PHE A 552 20.58 26.97 -44.64
C PHE A 552 21.93 27.61 -44.30
N ASP A 553 23.02 27.00 -44.75
CA ASP A 553 24.34 27.55 -44.52
C ASP A 553 24.62 28.73 -45.47
N ARG A 554 24.68 29.96 -44.93
CA ARG A 554 24.88 31.18 -45.69
C ARG A 554 26.31 31.29 -46.31
N ILE A 555 27.20 30.34 -46.07
CA ILE A 555 28.51 30.28 -46.74
C ILE A 555 28.30 30.14 -48.27
N GLU A 556 27.23 29.49 -48.72
CA GLU A 556 26.87 29.39 -50.16
C GLU A 556 26.53 30.76 -50.78
N LEU A 557 25.97 31.68 -50.01
CA LEU A 557 25.76 33.06 -50.45
C LEU A 557 27.10 33.81 -50.58
N VAL A 558 28.03 33.57 -49.66
CA VAL A 558 29.39 34.12 -49.72
C VAL A 558 30.11 33.61 -50.96
N ASP A 559 29.98 32.33 -51.28
CA ASP A 559 30.51 31.76 -52.53
C ASP A 559 29.94 32.43 -53.75
N THR A 560 28.63 32.63 -53.78
CA THR A 560 27.94 33.33 -54.86
C THR A 560 28.46 34.75 -55.03
N ARG A 561 28.69 35.47 -53.93
CA ARG A 561 29.25 36.82 -53.95
C ARG A 561 30.71 36.86 -54.48
N PHE A 562 31.54 35.85 -54.11
CA PHE A 562 32.85 35.69 -54.74
C PHE A 562 32.78 35.43 -56.24
N ALA A 563 31.82 34.67 -56.69
CA ALA A 563 31.59 34.43 -58.15
C ALA A 563 31.17 35.73 -58.84
N VAL A 564 30.34 36.58 -58.21
CA VAL A 564 29.99 37.93 -58.71
C VAL A 564 31.22 38.80 -58.83
N LEU A 565 32.06 38.87 -57.79
CA LEU A 565 33.33 39.60 -57.76
C LEU A 565 34.25 39.19 -58.90
N LYS A 566 34.39 37.91 -59.17
CA LYS A 566 35.17 37.41 -60.34
C LYS A 566 34.59 37.83 -61.67
N ARG A 567 33.29 37.79 -61.82
CA ARG A 567 32.58 38.27 -63.04
C ARG A 567 32.70 39.78 -63.25
N GLU A 568 32.63 40.58 -62.17
CA GLU A 568 32.83 42.01 -62.23
C GLU A 568 34.28 42.29 -62.68
N ALA A 569 35.29 41.56 -62.13
CA ALA A 569 36.66 41.74 -62.54
C ALA A 569 36.90 41.34 -64.01
N GLU A 570 36.25 40.25 -64.47
CA GLU A 570 36.25 39.86 -65.91
C GLU A 570 35.64 40.93 -66.81
N PHE A 571 34.49 41.47 -66.40
CA PHE A 571 33.80 42.54 -67.10
C PHE A 571 34.67 43.82 -67.15
N ALA A 572 35.23 44.21 -66.04
CA ALA A 572 36.13 45.37 -65.98
C ALA A 572 37.39 45.17 -66.84
N LEU A 573 37.93 43.92 -66.92
CA LEU A 573 39.03 43.60 -67.80
C LEU A 573 38.64 43.72 -69.28
N LEU A 574 37.47 43.20 -69.68
CA LEU A 574 36.98 43.35 -71.07
C LEU A 574 36.74 44.79 -71.46
N GLN A 575 36.21 45.60 -70.55
CA GLN A 575 36.00 47.06 -70.81
C GLN A 575 37.39 47.77 -71.06
N ARG A 576 38.39 47.46 -70.19
CA ARG A 576 39.75 48.02 -70.34
C ARG A 576 40.46 47.50 -71.60
N GLN A 577 40.24 46.24 -71.93
CA GLN A 577 40.74 45.71 -73.22
C GLN A 577 40.16 46.49 -74.47
N LEU A 578 38.88 46.75 -74.43
CA LEU A 578 38.18 47.54 -75.44
C LEU A 578 38.68 49.00 -75.51
N ALA A 579 39.14 49.54 -74.40
CA ALA A 579 39.74 50.87 -74.33
C ALA A 579 41.21 50.93 -74.81
N GLY A 580 41.82 49.77 -75.10
CA GLY A 580 43.20 49.73 -75.65
C GLY A 580 44.34 49.47 -74.64
N ASP A 581 43.99 49.10 -73.45
CA ASP A 581 45.04 48.74 -72.43
C ASP A 581 45.77 47.42 -72.73
N SER A 582 46.99 47.26 -72.22
CA SER A 582 47.78 46.05 -72.40
C SER A 582 47.12 44.82 -71.80
N VAL A 583 46.73 43.83 -72.65
CA VAL A 583 46.05 42.60 -72.28
C VAL A 583 46.83 41.72 -71.33
N ALA A 584 48.14 41.56 -71.46
CA ALA A 584 48.94 40.61 -70.68
C ALA A 584 49.05 41.10 -69.18
N ALA A 585 49.22 42.36 -68.90
CA ALA A 585 49.29 42.89 -67.55
C ALA A 585 47.93 42.84 -66.85
N LEU A 586 46.86 43.10 -67.62
CA LEU A 586 45.47 43.03 -67.05
C LEU A 586 45.09 41.57 -66.77
N GLN A 587 45.47 40.63 -67.63
CA GLN A 587 45.22 39.18 -67.39
C GLN A 587 45.95 38.69 -66.12
N LEU A 588 47.21 39.07 -65.95
CA LEU A 588 47.99 38.70 -64.76
C LEU A 588 47.33 39.24 -63.45
N ALA A 589 46.94 40.52 -63.51
CA ALA A 589 46.27 41.12 -62.32
C ALA A 589 44.93 40.47 -62.03
N ARG A 590 44.16 40.08 -63.06
CA ARG A 590 42.91 39.28 -62.83
C ARG A 590 43.21 37.94 -62.20
N ASP A 591 44.21 37.21 -62.74
CA ASP A 591 44.53 35.87 -62.27
C ASP A 591 45.08 35.91 -60.85
N ASP A 592 45.83 36.91 -60.46
CA ASP A 592 46.26 37.16 -59.12
C ASP A 592 45.05 37.48 -58.18
N PHE A 593 44.12 38.32 -58.62
CA PHE A 593 42.87 38.59 -57.89
C PHE A 593 42.01 37.34 -57.70
N PHE A 594 41.88 36.50 -58.76
CA PHE A 594 41.13 35.25 -58.68
C PHE A 594 41.76 34.29 -57.70
N ARG A 595 43.07 34.12 -57.69
CA ARG A 595 43.79 33.28 -56.73
C ARG A 595 43.58 33.81 -55.30
N GLN A 596 43.63 35.11 -55.09
CA GLN A 596 43.37 35.68 -53.76
C GLN A 596 41.92 35.43 -53.32
N CYS A 597 40.95 35.61 -54.23
CA CYS A 597 39.54 35.25 -53.94
C CYS A 597 39.38 33.77 -53.54
N ASP A 598 40.04 32.83 -54.22
CA ASP A 598 39.97 31.40 -53.92
C ASP A 598 40.63 31.06 -52.58
N VAL A 599 41.76 31.65 -52.24
CA VAL A 599 42.42 31.51 -50.93
C VAL A 599 41.55 32.06 -49.81
N ASP A 600 40.99 33.22 -49.98
CA ASP A 600 40.17 33.87 -48.96
C ASP A 600 38.79 33.15 -48.80
N ARG A 601 38.21 32.67 -49.92
CA ARG A 601 37.02 31.82 -49.90
C ARG A 601 37.27 30.53 -49.10
N ALA A 602 38.32 29.81 -49.40
CA ALA A 602 38.72 28.58 -48.69
C ALA A 602 38.93 28.81 -47.21
N PHE A 603 39.55 29.97 -46.85
CA PHE A 603 39.71 30.36 -45.47
C PHE A 603 38.36 30.62 -44.76
N LEU A 604 37.41 31.31 -45.41
CA LEU A 604 36.11 31.56 -44.83
C LEU A 604 35.30 30.26 -44.62
N HIS A 605 35.41 29.27 -45.53
CA HIS A 605 34.86 27.94 -45.32
C HIS A 605 35.46 27.26 -44.09
N HIS A 606 36.80 27.37 -43.89
CA HIS A 606 37.42 26.84 -42.68
C HIS A 606 36.97 27.62 -41.44
N ALA A 607 36.88 28.92 -41.50
CA ALA A 607 36.40 29.77 -40.39
C ALA A 607 34.94 29.56 -40.02
N ASN A 608 34.11 29.08 -40.99
CA ASN A 608 32.69 28.75 -40.77
C ASN A 608 32.49 27.49 -39.90
N ILE A 609 33.50 26.62 -39.89
CA ILE A 609 33.45 25.40 -39.01
C ILE A 609 33.71 25.84 -37.58
N GLY A 610 32.81 25.34 -36.67
CA GLY A 610 32.98 25.56 -35.23
C GLY A 610 34.25 24.91 -34.69
N SER A 611 35.03 25.65 -33.93
CA SER A 611 36.28 25.19 -33.27
C SER A 611 36.22 25.39 -31.76
N GLU A 612 37.06 24.68 -31.02
CA GLU A 612 37.17 24.88 -29.55
C GLU A 612 37.77 26.27 -29.22
N ARG A 613 38.65 26.80 -30.05
CA ARG A 613 39.21 28.15 -29.94
C ARG A 613 39.69 28.64 -31.31
N MET A 614 39.11 29.75 -31.75
CA MET A 614 39.57 30.43 -32.93
C MET A 614 40.77 31.37 -32.55
N ALA A 615 41.86 31.30 -33.37
CA ALA A 615 43.01 32.15 -33.11
C ALA A 615 42.69 33.61 -33.36
N ALA A 616 43.35 34.53 -32.62
CA ALA A 616 43.19 35.98 -32.83
C ALA A 616 43.61 36.43 -34.25
N SER A 617 44.60 35.75 -34.85
CA SER A 617 45.01 35.93 -36.22
C SER A 617 43.89 35.61 -37.21
N ASP A 618 43.12 34.56 -36.96
CA ASP A 618 42.04 34.13 -37.86
C ASP A 618 40.84 35.10 -37.77
N ILE A 619 40.54 35.59 -36.54
CA ILE A 619 39.54 36.65 -36.33
C ILE A 619 39.95 37.90 -37.13
N ALA A 620 41.19 38.34 -37.01
CA ALA A 620 41.70 39.52 -37.75
C ALA A 620 41.60 39.33 -39.26
N ARG A 621 41.93 38.11 -39.74
CA ARG A 621 41.84 37.78 -41.17
C ARG A 621 40.40 37.80 -41.69
N VAL A 622 39.41 37.31 -40.98
CA VAL A 622 38.01 37.46 -41.35
C VAL A 622 37.61 38.93 -41.51
N GLN A 623 38.03 39.77 -40.56
CA GLN A 623 37.76 41.21 -40.60
C GLN A 623 38.44 41.88 -41.79
N GLU A 624 39.70 41.51 -42.12
CA GLU A 624 40.45 42.00 -43.24
C GLU A 624 39.73 41.62 -44.58
N ILE A 625 39.24 40.36 -44.73
CA ILE A 625 38.49 39.92 -45.90
C ILE A 625 37.19 40.70 -46.04
N ALA A 626 36.47 40.90 -44.96
CA ALA A 626 35.22 41.71 -44.94
C ALA A 626 35.43 43.15 -45.36
N ALA A 627 36.55 43.74 -45.03
CA ALA A 627 36.93 45.11 -45.41
C ALA A 627 37.42 45.23 -46.85
N ARG A 628 38.13 44.14 -47.33
CA ARG A 628 38.80 44.12 -48.65
C ARG A 628 37.83 44.08 -49.82
N TYR A 629 36.78 43.23 -49.74
CA TYR A 629 35.93 42.94 -50.88
C TYR A 629 34.59 43.64 -50.80
N ARG A 630 34.16 44.22 -51.96
CA ARG A 630 32.85 44.81 -52.15
C ARG A 630 32.29 44.35 -53.52
N TYR A 631 31.06 44.00 -53.61
CA TYR A 631 30.39 43.54 -54.84
C TYR A 631 29.17 44.42 -55.10
N THR A 632 28.70 44.42 -56.35
CA THR A 632 27.50 45.16 -56.78
C THR A 632 26.30 44.18 -56.70
N ASP A 633 25.28 44.59 -55.97
CA ASP A 633 24.05 43.78 -55.82
C ASP A 633 23.17 43.92 -57.04
N CYS A 634 22.04 43.18 -57.07
CA CYS A 634 21.07 43.21 -58.20
C CYS A 634 20.40 44.56 -58.44
N ASN A 635 20.50 45.48 -57.47
CA ASN A 635 19.96 46.84 -57.57
C ASN A 635 21.04 47.86 -57.99
N GLY A 636 22.25 47.40 -58.28
CA GLY A 636 23.38 48.24 -58.61
C GLY A 636 24.05 48.95 -57.44
N GLN A 637 23.76 48.54 -56.17
CA GLN A 637 24.33 49.12 -54.99
C GLN A 637 25.62 48.36 -54.61
N ILE A 638 26.63 49.08 -54.14
CA ILE A 638 27.88 48.49 -53.69
C ILE A 638 27.68 47.98 -52.24
N GLN A 639 27.77 46.68 -52.09
CA GLN A 639 27.65 46.00 -50.81
C GLN A 639 28.97 45.40 -50.33
N PRO A 640 29.22 45.28 -49.01
CA PRO A 640 30.37 44.52 -48.52
C PRO A 640 30.15 43.01 -48.79
N LEU A 641 31.27 42.27 -48.99
CA LEU A 641 31.25 40.80 -49.20
C LEU A 641 30.55 40.07 -48.07
N LEU A 642 30.84 40.42 -46.82
CA LEU A 642 30.23 39.93 -45.61
C LEU A 642 29.38 41.00 -44.99
N SER A 643 28.19 40.69 -44.58
CA SER A 643 27.35 41.57 -43.72
C SER A 643 28.03 41.70 -42.34
N GLN A 644 27.60 42.71 -41.58
CA GLN A 644 28.09 42.89 -40.20
C GLN A 644 27.78 41.68 -39.34
N GLU A 645 26.57 41.10 -39.49
CA GLU A 645 26.15 39.90 -38.79
C GLU A 645 26.98 38.66 -39.21
N GLU A 646 27.22 38.45 -40.52
CA GLU A 646 28.05 37.33 -41.01
C GLU A 646 29.49 37.44 -40.49
N CYS A 647 30.06 38.62 -40.47
CA CYS A 647 31.38 38.85 -39.89
C CYS A 647 31.41 38.51 -38.39
N ALA A 648 30.39 38.99 -37.64
CA ALA A 648 30.27 38.66 -36.20
C ALA A 648 30.12 37.15 -35.94
N ASN A 649 29.31 36.45 -36.75
CA ASN A 649 29.16 34.98 -36.64
C ASN A 649 30.47 34.24 -37.00
N LEU A 650 31.16 34.59 -38.11
CA LEU A 650 32.40 33.96 -38.47
C LEU A 650 33.53 34.15 -37.46
N THR A 651 33.48 35.23 -36.68
CA THR A 651 34.48 35.56 -35.63
C THR A 651 34.11 35.07 -34.24
N ILE A 652 33.09 34.17 -34.12
CA ILE A 652 32.77 33.51 -32.83
C ILE A 652 34.02 32.77 -32.34
N PRO A 653 34.48 33.01 -31.10
CA PRO A 653 35.78 32.47 -30.65
C PRO A 653 35.75 31.01 -30.31
N ALA A 654 34.57 30.43 -30.01
CA ALA A 654 34.40 29.02 -29.70
C ALA A 654 32.98 28.52 -30.04
N GLY A 655 32.88 27.38 -30.69
CA GLY A 655 31.60 26.78 -31.14
C GLY A 655 31.01 27.49 -32.36
N THR A 656 29.71 27.25 -32.58
CA THR A 656 28.94 27.74 -33.71
C THR A 656 27.89 28.81 -33.32
N LEU A 657 27.48 28.91 -32.06
CA LEU A 657 26.41 29.75 -31.54
C LEU A 657 26.94 31.16 -31.16
N ASN A 658 26.22 32.17 -31.59
CA ASN A 658 26.45 33.55 -31.10
C ASN A 658 25.86 33.71 -29.68
N ALA A 659 25.96 34.93 -29.10
CA ALA A 659 25.52 35.19 -27.73
C ALA A 659 24.00 35.02 -27.56
N GLU A 660 23.19 35.52 -28.50
CA GLU A 660 21.72 35.41 -28.45
C GLU A 660 21.27 33.94 -28.61
N GLU A 661 21.85 33.23 -29.55
CA GLU A 661 21.55 31.79 -29.76
C GLU A 661 21.97 30.96 -28.56
N ARG A 662 23.04 31.34 -27.86
CA ARG A 662 23.48 30.70 -26.62
C ARG A 662 22.51 30.92 -25.47
N GLU A 663 21.92 32.11 -25.36
CA GLU A 663 20.86 32.40 -24.40
C GLU A 663 19.60 31.57 -24.71
N ILE A 664 19.21 31.47 -26.01
CA ILE A 664 18.09 30.68 -26.46
C ILE A 664 18.28 29.20 -26.10
N ILE A 665 19.47 28.63 -26.36
CA ILE A 665 19.69 27.20 -26.03
C ILE A 665 19.78 26.99 -24.52
N ASN A 666 20.42 27.89 -23.75
CA ASN A 666 20.51 27.78 -22.30
C ASN A 666 19.15 27.90 -21.61
N TYR A 667 18.18 28.57 -22.23
CA TYR A 667 16.82 28.70 -21.70
C TYR A 667 16.11 27.36 -21.57
N HIS A 668 16.55 26.30 -22.29
CA HIS A 668 15.90 24.97 -22.17
C HIS A 668 15.88 24.46 -20.72
N ILE A 669 16.90 24.76 -19.90
CA ILE A 669 16.90 24.36 -18.48
C ILE A 669 15.83 25.10 -17.69
N VAL A 670 15.66 26.40 -17.93
CA VAL A 670 14.59 27.19 -17.31
C VAL A 670 13.23 26.63 -17.72
N ALA A 671 13.08 26.28 -18.98
CA ALA A 671 11.86 25.66 -19.49
C ALA A 671 11.63 24.27 -18.86
N THR A 672 12.66 23.42 -18.75
CA THR A 672 12.61 22.13 -18.07
C THR A 672 12.10 22.30 -16.63
N ILE A 673 12.72 23.17 -15.85
CA ILE A 673 12.31 23.43 -14.45
C ILE A 673 10.85 23.88 -14.40
N LYS A 674 10.46 24.87 -15.21
CA LYS A 674 9.08 25.38 -15.26
C LYS A 674 8.06 24.31 -15.61
N MET A 675 8.36 23.43 -16.56
CA MET A 675 7.48 22.33 -16.97
C MET A 675 7.37 21.27 -15.89
N LEU A 676 8.49 20.86 -15.31
CA LEU A 676 8.52 19.85 -14.26
C LEU A 676 7.85 20.33 -12.97
N GLU A 677 8.00 21.61 -12.59
CA GLU A 677 7.32 22.20 -11.43
C GLU A 677 5.79 22.28 -11.56
N GLN A 678 5.23 22.17 -12.77
CA GLN A 678 3.77 22.12 -12.99
C GLN A 678 3.17 20.73 -12.74
N LEU A 679 3.99 19.67 -12.69
CA LEU A 679 3.50 18.32 -12.49
C LEU A 679 3.22 18.06 -10.99
N PRO A 680 2.09 17.42 -10.64
CA PRO A 680 1.76 17.07 -9.25
C PRO A 680 2.57 15.87 -8.78
N TRP A 681 3.84 16.05 -8.52
CA TRP A 681 4.75 14.98 -8.14
C TRP A 681 4.31 14.25 -6.85
N PRO A 682 4.24 12.92 -6.85
CA PRO A 682 4.09 12.17 -5.61
C PRO A 682 5.31 12.36 -4.71
N ARG A 683 5.15 12.14 -3.41
CA ARG A 683 6.20 12.40 -2.41
C ARG A 683 7.57 11.79 -2.73
N HIS A 684 7.59 10.63 -3.37
CA HIS A 684 8.81 9.89 -3.71
C HIS A 684 9.46 10.34 -5.03
N LEU A 685 8.87 11.30 -5.75
CA LEU A 685 9.40 11.90 -6.99
C LEU A 685 9.52 13.43 -6.91
N ARG A 686 9.39 14.01 -5.72
CA ARG A 686 9.34 15.46 -5.54
C ARG A 686 10.64 16.20 -5.90
N ASN A 687 11.78 15.47 -5.92
CA ASN A 687 13.08 16.06 -6.21
C ASN A 687 13.45 16.01 -7.70
N VAL A 688 12.61 15.39 -8.55
CA VAL A 688 12.83 15.33 -10.00
C VAL A 688 13.14 16.70 -10.62
N PRO A 689 12.39 17.79 -10.32
CA PRO A 689 12.71 19.11 -10.86
C PRO A 689 14.07 19.65 -10.42
N GLU A 690 14.50 19.37 -9.20
CA GLU A 690 15.81 19.78 -8.68
C GLU A 690 16.94 19.02 -9.35
N TYR A 691 16.81 17.68 -9.43
CA TYR A 691 17.83 16.84 -10.06
C TYR A 691 17.99 17.19 -11.54
N ALA A 692 16.88 17.22 -12.28
CA ALA A 692 16.87 17.58 -13.70
C ALA A 692 17.34 19.00 -13.95
N GLY A 693 16.94 19.97 -13.11
CA GLY A 693 17.31 21.39 -13.26
C GLY A 693 18.75 21.71 -12.88
N GLY A 694 19.46 20.79 -12.21
CA GLY A 694 20.82 21.05 -11.69
C GLY A 694 21.97 20.56 -12.57
N HIS A 695 21.70 19.82 -13.66
CA HIS A 695 22.77 19.14 -14.41
C HIS A 695 23.71 20.10 -15.19
N HIS A 696 23.31 21.35 -15.45
CA HIS A 696 24.17 22.40 -16.03
C HIS A 696 24.76 23.36 -14.99
N GLU A 697 24.52 23.13 -13.71
CA GLU A 697 25.20 23.86 -12.66
C GLU A 697 26.66 23.39 -12.51
N ARG A 698 27.50 24.26 -11.97
CA ARG A 698 28.95 24.00 -11.79
C ARG A 698 29.33 24.11 -10.33
N MET A 699 30.29 23.31 -9.90
CA MET A 699 30.79 23.33 -8.52
C MET A 699 31.36 24.67 -8.09
N ASP A 700 31.83 25.48 -9.04
CA ASP A 700 32.36 26.83 -8.82
C ASP A 700 31.28 27.95 -8.79
N GLY A 701 30.01 27.63 -9.00
CA GLY A 701 28.89 28.57 -9.04
C GLY A 701 28.77 29.40 -10.33
N LYS A 702 29.51 29.03 -11.39
CA LYS A 702 29.43 29.68 -12.71
C LYS A 702 28.54 28.96 -13.70
N GLY A 703 27.79 27.96 -13.21
CA GLY A 703 26.80 27.24 -13.99
C GLY A 703 25.50 28.03 -14.18
N TYR A 704 24.52 27.41 -14.79
CA TYR A 704 23.22 28.00 -15.02
C TYR A 704 22.10 26.99 -14.78
N PRO A 705 20.85 27.40 -14.51
CA PRO A 705 20.33 28.75 -14.57
C PRO A 705 20.40 29.54 -13.24
N ARG A 706 20.76 28.89 -12.12
CA ARG A 706 20.68 29.45 -10.76
C ARG A 706 22.04 29.86 -10.20
N GLY A 707 23.14 29.43 -10.80
CA GLY A 707 24.51 29.67 -10.33
C GLY A 707 24.80 29.00 -8.99
N LEU A 708 24.27 27.77 -8.80
CA LEU A 708 24.42 27.01 -7.55
C LEU A 708 25.87 26.55 -7.38
N LYS A 709 26.34 26.60 -6.12
CA LYS A 709 27.62 26.02 -5.73
C LYS A 709 27.46 24.57 -5.29
N ARG A 710 28.58 23.85 -5.20
CA ARG A 710 28.64 22.43 -4.86
C ARG A 710 27.73 22.04 -3.66
N GLU A 711 27.80 22.81 -2.59
CA GLU A 711 27.09 22.51 -1.34
C GLU A 711 25.56 22.75 -1.44
N GLN A 712 25.13 23.44 -2.48
CA GLN A 712 23.73 23.77 -2.74
C GLN A 712 23.04 22.76 -3.67
N MET A 713 23.79 21.79 -4.21
CA MET A 713 23.34 20.79 -5.17
C MET A 713 23.30 19.42 -4.53
N SER A 714 22.27 18.64 -4.83
CA SER A 714 22.21 17.22 -4.48
C SER A 714 23.31 16.40 -5.17
N TRP A 715 23.67 15.28 -4.61
CA TRP A 715 24.56 14.31 -5.25
C TRP A 715 24.03 13.87 -6.62
N GLN A 716 22.70 13.69 -6.70
CA GLN A 716 21.98 13.25 -7.88
C GLN A 716 22.13 14.23 -9.05
N ALA A 717 21.89 15.52 -8.80
CA ALA A 717 22.08 16.56 -9.83
C ALA A 717 23.54 16.61 -10.33
N ARG A 718 24.52 16.47 -9.41
CA ARG A 718 25.95 16.45 -9.76
C ARG A 718 26.34 15.20 -10.56
N MET A 719 25.76 14.02 -10.26
CA MET A 719 25.94 12.79 -11.05
C MET A 719 25.41 12.98 -12.48
N MET A 720 24.23 13.56 -12.61
CA MET A 720 23.63 13.85 -13.92
C MET A 720 24.50 14.79 -14.75
N GLY A 721 25.09 15.82 -14.13
CA GLY A 721 26.02 16.72 -14.84
C GLY A 721 27.25 15.99 -15.37
N ILE A 722 27.82 15.03 -14.63
CA ILE A 722 28.94 14.20 -15.12
C ILE A 722 28.49 13.33 -16.29
N ALA A 723 27.32 12.69 -16.17
CA ALA A 723 26.77 11.79 -17.18
C ALA A 723 26.46 12.54 -18.47
N ASP A 724 25.79 13.68 -18.40
CA ASP A 724 25.45 14.51 -19.54
C ASP A 724 26.69 14.99 -20.30
N ILE A 725 27.68 15.54 -19.58
CA ILE A 725 28.93 16.00 -20.20
C ILE A 725 29.69 14.85 -20.86
N PHE A 726 29.82 13.71 -20.18
CA PHE A 726 30.58 12.56 -20.73
C PHE A 726 29.88 11.99 -21.96
N GLU A 727 28.55 11.83 -21.91
CA GLU A 727 27.77 11.41 -23.08
C GLU A 727 27.93 12.38 -24.23
N ALA A 728 27.82 13.70 -23.95
CA ALA A 728 27.99 14.73 -24.98
C ALA A 728 29.37 14.75 -25.64
N LEU A 729 30.42 14.35 -24.93
CA LEU A 729 31.78 14.25 -25.49
C LEU A 729 31.95 13.01 -26.37
N THR A 730 31.31 11.91 -26.02
CA THR A 730 31.52 10.58 -26.66
C THR A 730 30.46 10.23 -27.72
N ALA A 731 29.34 10.97 -27.80
CA ALA A 731 28.27 10.73 -28.75
C ALA A 731 28.76 10.86 -30.21
N LYS A 732 28.35 9.90 -31.03
CA LYS A 732 28.68 9.84 -32.48
C LYS A 732 27.67 10.58 -33.36
N ASP A 733 26.52 10.92 -32.82
CA ASP A 733 25.38 11.44 -33.56
C ASP A 733 25.49 12.96 -33.84
N ARG A 734 26.59 13.62 -33.44
CA ARG A 734 26.82 15.05 -33.66
C ARG A 734 27.40 15.33 -35.05
N PRO A 735 26.77 16.19 -35.88
CA PRO A 735 27.14 16.36 -37.28
C PRO A 735 28.50 17.06 -37.51
N TYR A 736 29.08 17.65 -36.45
CA TYR A 736 30.26 18.57 -36.65
C TYR A 736 31.50 18.05 -35.94
N LYS A 737 31.42 16.99 -35.14
CA LYS A 737 32.54 16.51 -34.37
C LYS A 737 32.60 14.97 -34.48
N PRO A 738 33.72 14.42 -34.97
CA PRO A 738 33.91 12.98 -34.90
C PRO A 738 33.83 12.54 -33.44
N ALA A 739 33.23 11.37 -33.21
CA ALA A 739 33.13 10.78 -31.90
C ALA A 739 34.49 10.71 -31.21
N MET A 740 34.61 11.20 -29.98
CA MET A 740 35.89 11.20 -29.26
C MET A 740 36.25 9.82 -28.74
N PRO A 741 37.51 9.44 -28.78
CA PRO A 741 38.02 8.29 -28.02
C PRO A 741 37.89 8.52 -26.51
N LEU A 742 37.78 7.43 -25.73
CA LEU A 742 37.67 7.49 -24.28
C LEU A 742 38.83 8.25 -23.62
N SER A 743 40.07 8.06 -24.10
CA SER A 743 41.24 8.75 -23.58
C SER A 743 41.06 10.27 -23.65
N GLN A 744 40.64 10.79 -24.79
CA GLN A 744 40.46 12.23 -25.03
C GLN A 744 39.27 12.78 -24.20
N ALA A 745 38.16 12.06 -24.12
CA ALA A 745 37.02 12.47 -23.30
C ALA A 745 37.42 12.59 -21.82
N LEU A 746 38.15 11.62 -21.29
CA LEU A 746 38.65 11.64 -19.91
C LEU A 746 39.63 12.78 -19.64
N GLU A 747 40.49 13.14 -20.59
CA GLU A 747 41.41 14.30 -20.47
C GLU A 747 40.60 15.62 -20.32
N ILE A 748 39.48 15.75 -21.05
CA ILE A 748 38.62 16.93 -20.96
C ILE A 748 37.92 16.93 -19.61
N MET A 749 37.40 15.79 -19.17
CA MET A 749 36.76 15.63 -17.88
C MET A 749 37.70 15.92 -16.70
N ASP A 750 38.98 15.52 -16.80
CA ASP A 750 40.01 15.88 -15.82
C ASP A 750 40.24 17.39 -15.73
N LYS A 751 40.21 18.09 -16.84
CA LYS A 751 40.26 19.58 -16.85
C LYS A 751 39.04 20.18 -16.21
N PHE A 752 37.85 19.61 -16.44
CA PHE A 752 36.60 20.04 -15.83
C PHE A 752 36.57 19.80 -14.32
N ARG A 753 37.10 18.70 -13.83
CA ARG A 753 37.32 18.45 -12.42
C ARG A 753 38.21 19.54 -11.80
N ASN A 754 39.37 19.79 -12.42
CA ASN A 754 40.38 20.69 -11.86
C ASN A 754 39.93 22.16 -11.84
N ASN A 755 39.03 22.58 -12.71
CA ASN A 755 38.52 23.96 -12.77
C ASN A 755 37.16 24.14 -12.06
N GLY A 756 36.69 23.12 -11.31
CA GLY A 756 35.45 23.18 -10.55
C GLY A 756 34.17 23.16 -11.41
N HIS A 757 34.23 22.60 -12.62
CA HIS A 757 33.06 22.42 -13.44
C HIS A 757 32.23 21.23 -12.96
N ILE A 758 32.86 20.08 -12.72
CA ILE A 758 32.21 18.85 -12.20
C ILE A 758 32.70 18.51 -10.80
N ASP A 759 31.94 17.66 -10.10
CA ASP A 759 32.28 17.23 -8.75
C ASP A 759 33.48 16.27 -8.77
N ALA A 760 34.52 16.61 -7.97
CA ALA A 760 35.77 15.86 -7.96
C ALA A 760 35.62 14.46 -7.34
N ASP A 761 34.81 14.32 -6.26
CA ASP A 761 34.66 13.05 -5.57
C ASP A 761 33.84 12.06 -6.42
N LEU A 762 32.75 12.52 -7.05
CA LEU A 762 31.97 11.72 -7.97
C LEU A 762 32.76 11.31 -9.22
N TYR A 763 33.57 12.22 -9.75
CA TYR A 763 34.41 11.91 -10.90
C TYR A 763 35.50 10.90 -10.55
N GLU A 764 36.06 10.95 -9.36
CA GLU A 764 37.02 9.93 -8.89
C GLU A 764 36.37 8.54 -8.85
N VAL A 765 35.16 8.38 -8.33
CA VAL A 765 34.40 7.13 -8.39
C VAL A 765 34.12 6.72 -9.82
N PHE A 766 33.74 7.65 -10.71
CA PHE A 766 33.50 7.39 -12.12
C PHE A 766 34.70 6.75 -12.79
N VAL A 767 35.92 7.19 -12.47
CA VAL A 767 37.17 6.68 -13.01
C VAL A 767 37.62 5.39 -12.33
N GLN A 768 37.61 5.34 -10.98
CA GLN A 768 38.09 4.17 -10.21
C GLN A 768 37.25 2.93 -10.46
N HIS A 769 35.91 3.08 -10.50
CA HIS A 769 34.96 1.99 -10.78
C HIS A 769 34.77 1.73 -12.29
N LYS A 770 35.56 2.39 -13.13
CA LYS A 770 35.54 2.24 -14.60
C LYS A 770 34.14 2.38 -15.21
N VAL A 771 33.33 3.30 -14.68
CA VAL A 771 31.97 3.55 -15.17
C VAL A 771 32.01 3.93 -16.66
N TYR A 772 32.95 4.78 -17.04
CA TYR A 772 33.21 5.19 -18.43
C TYR A 772 33.39 3.99 -19.36
N ARG A 773 34.08 2.94 -18.89
CA ARG A 773 34.35 1.75 -19.69
C ARG A 773 33.11 0.87 -19.85
N ARG A 774 32.39 0.62 -18.77
CA ARG A 774 31.10 -0.12 -18.81
C ARG A 774 30.12 0.53 -19.78
N TYR A 775 30.02 1.86 -19.72
CA TYR A 775 29.20 2.63 -20.64
C TYR A 775 29.74 2.51 -22.08
N GLY A 776 31.06 2.64 -22.27
CA GLY A 776 31.70 2.51 -23.59
C GLY A 776 31.42 1.15 -24.24
N GLU A 777 31.58 0.06 -23.50
CA GLU A 777 31.31 -1.31 -23.99
C GLU A 777 29.82 -1.50 -24.39
N ALA A 778 28.91 -0.77 -23.78
CA ALA A 778 27.45 -0.86 -24.06
C ALA A 778 27.01 0.02 -25.26
N PHE A 779 27.60 1.21 -25.44
CA PHE A 779 27.01 2.25 -26.30
C PHE A 779 27.96 2.87 -27.32
N LEU A 780 29.30 2.70 -27.19
CA LEU A 780 30.28 3.32 -28.09
C LEU A 780 30.82 2.34 -29.15
N ASP A 781 31.33 2.93 -30.22
CA ASP A 781 31.97 2.13 -31.25
C ASP A 781 33.32 1.54 -30.74
N PRO A 782 33.69 0.32 -31.14
CA PRO A 782 34.95 -0.31 -30.70
C PRO A 782 36.21 0.56 -30.93
N GLN A 783 36.20 1.44 -31.94
CA GLN A 783 37.31 2.35 -32.24
C GLN A 783 37.48 3.48 -31.20
N GLN A 784 36.46 3.76 -30.41
CA GLN A 784 36.51 4.74 -29.32
C GLN A 784 37.07 4.15 -28.03
N LEU A 785 37.10 2.82 -27.91
CA LEU A 785 37.57 2.08 -26.74
C LEU A 785 39.10 1.95 -26.70
N ASP A 786 39.82 3.06 -26.64
CA ASP A 786 41.27 3.13 -26.66
C ASP A 786 41.92 3.10 -25.25
N ARG A 787 41.11 2.96 -24.19
CA ARG A 787 41.56 2.95 -22.79
C ARG A 787 40.81 1.98 -21.89
#